data_c387169b9d976d419f2cbf251eba1b78
#
_entry.id   c387169b9d976d419f2cbf251eba1b78
#
_cell.length_a   1.000
_cell.length_b   1.000
_cell.length_c   1.000
_cell.angle_alpha   90.00
_cell.angle_beta   90.00
_cell.angle_gamma   90.00
#
_symmetry.space_group_name_H-M   'P 1'
#
loop_
_entity.id
_entity.type
_entity.pdbx_description
1 polymer ?
#
loop_
_entity_poly.entity_id
_entity_poly.type
_entity_poly.pdbx_seq_one_letter_code
_entity_poly.pdbx_strand_id
1 'polypeptide(L)'
;MATVTGYVERIKYRNEDNGYSVLSVADGGEEYILVGTFPYISEGERIEATGRMVEHSIYGEQLAVESYEIKAPEDTLAIERYLGSGAIKGIGAALAKRIVKKFKADTFRIMEEEPERLAEVKGVSERMAMEISSQVEEKRDMRQAMVFLQQYGISMNLAVKIYQHYGPGMYSVIQENPYQLADDIQGVGFKIADEIAAKVGIFTDSDYRIRSGLFYALLQATGNGHTYLPEEELFANASALLNVEPEHMEKHLVDLQMEKKLVVKEKDGKRIVYPAQFYYMELNTARMLHDLNLHSKIDEDDVKKRLKKITEAEKIELDELQEQAVLEAVSNGLLIITGGPGTGKTTTINTIIHYFEQEDMDILLAAPTGRAAKRMTEATGYEAKTIHRLLELTGAPTVDPKNNGNTGENRLEGMHFERNEENPLDADVIIIDEMSMVDISLIHSLLKAVNVGTRLILVGDVNQLPSVGPGNVLRDMIASEAFPVVKLTKIFRQAAQSDIIVNAHKINDGETVPLNKKSRDFLFIRRDYPADIVKDMMVLVQDKLPNYVHAEMSDIQIMTPMRKGALGVEALNKQLQEKFNPPAPNKQEKESGGTIFRVGDKVMQIKNNYQIEWEVRNRYGIPVDKGEGVFNGDTGIIRSINSFAETMEVEFDERRMVEYSFKQLEELELAYAITIHKSQGSEYPAVVIPVHSGPRMLMTRNLIYTAVTRAKSCVCLVGIPEVFQAMVDNEVEQKRYSGLKDRILEIDTSMMQK
;
A
#
# COMPACT_ATOMS: atom_id res chain seq x y z
N MET A 1 -0.69 -36.93 -4.58
CA MET A 1 -2.07 -36.46 -4.54
C MET A 1 -2.93 -37.60 -4.01
N ALA A 2 -3.81 -37.31 -3.07
CA ALA A 2 -4.79 -38.26 -2.53
C ALA A 2 -6.18 -37.76 -2.89
N THR A 3 -7.12 -38.71 -3.10
CA THR A 3 -8.53 -38.39 -3.34
C THR A 3 -9.33 -38.97 -2.21
N VAL A 4 -10.20 -38.18 -1.60
CA VAL A 4 -11.12 -38.57 -0.54
C VAL A 4 -12.54 -38.37 -1.06
N THR A 5 -13.37 -39.35 -0.94
CA THR A 5 -14.79 -39.27 -1.30
C THR A 5 -15.62 -39.64 -0.07
N GLY A 6 -16.58 -38.83 0.30
CA GLY A 6 -17.40 -39.09 1.47
C GLY A 6 -18.47 -38.02 1.69
N TYR A 7 -19.20 -38.13 2.79
CA TYR A 7 -20.22 -37.16 3.18
C TYR A 7 -19.67 -36.18 4.22
N VAL A 8 -19.95 -34.88 4.04
CA VAL A 8 -19.60 -33.85 5.02
C VAL A 8 -20.46 -34.07 6.28
N GLU A 9 -19.84 -34.59 7.32
CA GLU A 9 -20.52 -34.79 8.61
C GLU A 9 -20.67 -33.49 9.39
N ARG A 10 -19.61 -32.66 9.36
CA ARG A 10 -19.58 -31.42 10.12
C ARG A 10 -18.61 -30.39 9.50
N ILE A 11 -19.02 -29.14 9.53
CA ILE A 11 -18.14 -27.99 9.25
C ILE A 11 -17.56 -27.53 10.57
N LYS A 12 -16.29 -27.93 10.84
CA LYS A 12 -15.60 -27.60 12.09
C LYS A 12 -15.25 -26.11 12.17
N TYR A 13 -14.98 -25.48 11.04
CA TYR A 13 -14.68 -24.06 10.90
C TYR A 13 -15.06 -23.57 9.51
N ARG A 14 -15.58 -22.34 9.43
CA ARG A 14 -15.80 -21.61 8.17
C ARG A 14 -15.48 -20.14 8.36
N ASN A 15 -14.73 -19.59 7.43
CA ASN A 15 -14.58 -18.17 7.26
C ASN A 15 -15.58 -17.70 6.22
N GLU A 16 -16.54 -16.89 6.62
CA GLU A 16 -17.66 -16.43 5.77
C GLU A 16 -17.20 -15.51 4.64
N ASP A 17 -16.06 -14.78 4.82
CA ASP A 17 -15.57 -13.82 3.83
C ASP A 17 -14.90 -14.49 2.62
N ASN A 18 -14.19 -15.60 2.84
CA ASN A 18 -13.40 -16.25 1.79
C ASN A 18 -13.79 -17.73 1.55
N GLY A 19 -14.75 -18.25 2.31
CA GLY A 19 -15.22 -19.64 2.19
C GLY A 19 -14.20 -20.69 2.64
N TYR A 20 -13.06 -20.30 3.25
CA TYR A 20 -12.12 -21.27 3.80
C TYR A 20 -12.78 -22.06 4.92
N SER A 21 -12.75 -23.38 4.81
CA SER A 21 -13.42 -24.26 5.76
C SER A 21 -12.56 -25.46 6.14
N VAL A 22 -12.80 -25.94 7.35
CA VAL A 22 -12.30 -27.22 7.85
C VAL A 22 -13.50 -28.17 7.96
N LEU A 23 -13.50 -29.20 7.16
CA LEU A 23 -14.59 -30.17 7.04
C LEU A 23 -14.18 -31.48 7.68
N SER A 24 -15.12 -32.12 8.40
CA SER A 24 -15.05 -33.50 8.76
C SER A 24 -15.88 -34.27 7.74
N VAL A 25 -15.25 -35.20 7.03
CA VAL A 25 -15.86 -36.01 5.96
C VAL A 25 -15.77 -37.48 6.33
N ALA A 26 -16.90 -38.19 6.28
CA ALA A 26 -16.97 -39.62 6.55
C ALA A 26 -17.07 -40.45 5.26
N ASP A 27 -16.23 -41.47 5.16
CA ASP A 27 -16.30 -42.50 4.14
C ASP A 27 -16.21 -43.89 4.75
N GLY A 28 -17.29 -44.68 4.64
CA GLY A 28 -17.31 -46.08 5.05
C GLY A 28 -16.95 -46.38 6.51
N GLY A 29 -16.96 -45.39 7.39
CA GLY A 29 -16.62 -45.49 8.82
C GLY A 29 -15.27 -44.88 9.21
N GLU A 30 -14.54 -44.33 8.26
CA GLU A 30 -13.33 -43.52 8.50
C GLU A 30 -13.68 -42.03 8.40
N GLU A 31 -13.09 -41.24 9.28
CA GLU A 31 -13.23 -39.75 9.31
C GLU A 31 -11.97 -39.10 8.74
N TYR A 32 -12.16 -38.25 7.74
CA TYR A 32 -11.11 -37.44 7.11
C TYR A 32 -11.31 -35.96 7.41
N ILE A 33 -10.24 -35.28 7.67
CA ILE A 33 -10.28 -33.81 7.81
C ILE A 33 -9.82 -33.18 6.49
N LEU A 34 -10.70 -32.44 5.85
CA LEU A 34 -10.42 -31.69 4.64
C LEU A 34 -10.27 -30.20 4.95
N VAL A 35 -9.23 -29.57 4.43
CA VAL A 35 -8.98 -28.14 4.59
C VAL A 35 -8.85 -27.49 3.23
N GLY A 36 -9.55 -26.39 3.02
CA GLY A 36 -9.57 -25.70 1.73
C GLY A 36 -10.65 -24.64 1.66
N THR A 37 -10.85 -24.09 0.48
CA THR A 37 -11.91 -23.12 0.21
C THR A 37 -13.14 -23.82 -0.32
N PHE A 38 -14.22 -23.83 0.48
CA PHE A 38 -15.49 -24.48 0.18
C PHE A 38 -16.64 -23.50 0.43
N PRO A 39 -16.82 -22.48 -0.40
CA PRO A 39 -17.72 -21.36 -0.09
C PRO A 39 -19.19 -21.74 0.08
N TYR A 40 -19.63 -22.85 -0.50
CA TYR A 40 -21.05 -23.25 -0.53
C TYR A 40 -21.31 -24.68 -0.10
N ILE A 41 -20.33 -25.35 0.48
CA ILE A 41 -20.53 -26.70 0.97
C ILE A 41 -21.39 -26.68 2.23
N SER A 42 -22.30 -27.68 2.33
CA SER A 42 -23.19 -27.86 3.48
C SER A 42 -22.99 -29.24 4.10
N GLU A 43 -23.31 -29.33 5.39
CA GLU A 43 -23.33 -30.65 6.04
C GLU A 43 -24.34 -31.58 5.36
N GLY A 44 -23.94 -32.82 5.17
CA GLY A 44 -24.73 -33.85 4.46
C GLY A 44 -24.47 -33.92 2.95
N GLU A 45 -23.73 -32.96 2.34
CA GLU A 45 -23.33 -33.07 0.93
C GLU A 45 -22.25 -34.14 0.74
N ARG A 46 -22.26 -34.79 -0.40
CA ARG A 46 -21.20 -35.74 -0.81
C ARG A 46 -20.12 -34.95 -1.55
N ILE A 47 -18.89 -35.09 -1.08
CA ILE A 47 -17.73 -34.47 -1.68
C ILE A 47 -16.75 -35.53 -2.21
N GLU A 48 -16.19 -35.27 -3.38
CA GLU A 48 -14.99 -35.91 -3.89
C GLU A 48 -13.91 -34.88 -4.00
N ALA A 49 -12.91 -34.97 -3.13
CA ALA A 49 -11.87 -33.97 -2.99
C ALA A 49 -10.50 -34.55 -3.27
N THR A 50 -9.70 -33.85 -4.09
CA THR A 50 -8.32 -34.22 -4.43
C THR A 50 -7.37 -33.15 -3.93
N GLY A 51 -6.28 -33.61 -3.28
CA GLY A 51 -5.31 -32.70 -2.71
C GLY A 51 -4.05 -33.40 -2.20
N ARG A 52 -3.32 -32.73 -1.32
CA ARG A 52 -2.13 -33.26 -0.67
C ARG A 52 -2.42 -33.54 0.80
N MET A 53 -2.00 -34.76 1.25
CA MET A 53 -2.00 -35.04 2.68
C MET A 53 -0.94 -34.15 3.37
N VAL A 54 -1.37 -33.46 4.39
CA VAL A 54 -0.52 -32.59 5.23
C VAL A 54 -0.75 -32.97 6.69
N GLU A 55 0.30 -32.99 7.46
CA GLU A 55 0.22 -33.27 8.89
C GLU A 55 0.12 -31.96 9.66
N HIS A 56 -1.00 -31.74 10.33
CA HIS A 56 -1.20 -30.59 11.20
C HIS A 56 -0.87 -30.96 12.64
N SER A 57 -0.03 -30.17 13.29
CA SER A 57 0.52 -30.46 14.63
C SER A 57 -0.53 -30.67 15.74
N ILE A 58 -1.74 -30.12 15.60
CA ILE A 58 -2.84 -30.24 16.58
C ILE A 58 -3.95 -31.17 16.09
N TYR A 59 -4.25 -31.17 14.79
CA TYR A 59 -5.41 -31.83 14.22
C TYR A 59 -5.06 -33.11 13.43
N GLY A 60 -3.80 -33.52 13.41
CA GLY A 60 -3.32 -34.71 12.73
C GLY A 60 -3.30 -34.61 11.20
N GLU A 61 -3.44 -35.75 10.55
CA GLU A 61 -3.47 -35.81 9.08
C GLU A 61 -4.71 -35.12 8.52
N GLN A 62 -4.47 -34.23 7.53
CA GLN A 62 -5.49 -33.45 6.85
C GLN A 62 -5.24 -33.49 5.34
N LEU A 63 -6.31 -33.49 4.55
CA LEU A 63 -6.20 -33.28 3.10
C LEU A 63 -6.31 -31.79 2.80
N ALA A 64 -5.21 -31.18 2.37
CA ALA A 64 -5.20 -29.83 1.79
C ALA A 64 -5.77 -29.93 0.36
N VAL A 65 -7.01 -29.53 0.18
CA VAL A 65 -7.79 -29.71 -1.03
C VAL A 65 -7.36 -28.71 -2.10
N GLU A 66 -6.99 -29.22 -3.26
CA GLU A 66 -6.66 -28.43 -4.46
C GLU A 66 -7.86 -28.34 -5.42
N SER A 67 -8.64 -29.41 -5.52
CA SER A 67 -9.87 -29.45 -6.31
C SER A 67 -10.91 -30.37 -5.67
N TYR A 68 -12.17 -30.07 -5.86
CA TYR A 68 -13.25 -30.87 -5.35
C TYR A 68 -14.49 -30.80 -6.25
N GLU A 69 -15.33 -31.86 -6.15
CA GLU A 69 -16.64 -31.93 -6.77
C GLU A 69 -17.68 -32.22 -5.68
N ILE A 70 -18.77 -31.46 -5.64
CA ILE A 70 -19.88 -31.68 -4.74
C ILE A 70 -20.97 -32.43 -5.52
N LYS A 71 -21.38 -33.58 -4.99
CA LYS A 71 -22.47 -34.37 -5.54
C LYS A 71 -23.68 -34.28 -4.61
N ALA A 72 -24.87 -34.25 -5.20
CA ALA A 72 -26.10 -34.34 -4.41
C ALA A 72 -26.11 -35.65 -3.60
N PRO A 73 -26.60 -35.64 -2.36
CA PRO A 73 -26.72 -36.84 -1.57
C PRO A 73 -27.70 -37.82 -2.25
N GLU A 74 -27.28 -39.08 -2.39
CA GLU A 74 -28.06 -40.14 -3.09
C GLU A 74 -28.91 -41.00 -2.14
N ASP A 75 -28.50 -41.09 -0.87
CA ASP A 75 -29.24 -41.89 0.09
C ASP A 75 -30.18 -41.01 0.96
N THR A 76 -31.26 -41.61 1.44
CA THR A 76 -32.32 -40.90 2.18
C THR A 76 -31.85 -40.29 3.49
N LEU A 77 -30.85 -40.87 4.13
CA LEU A 77 -30.31 -40.35 5.40
C LEU A 77 -29.42 -39.11 5.15
N ALA A 78 -28.63 -39.14 4.09
CA ALA A 78 -27.82 -38.01 3.67
C ALA A 78 -28.70 -36.85 3.19
N ILE A 79 -29.77 -37.10 2.46
CA ILE A 79 -30.78 -36.11 2.05
C ILE A 79 -31.41 -35.44 3.30
N GLU A 80 -31.80 -36.27 4.29
CA GLU A 80 -32.38 -35.75 5.54
C GLU A 80 -31.40 -34.84 6.29
N ARG A 81 -30.12 -35.24 6.42
CA ARG A 81 -29.07 -34.44 7.06
C ARG A 81 -28.80 -33.13 6.31
N TYR A 82 -28.66 -33.23 4.98
CA TYR A 82 -28.46 -32.05 4.14
C TYR A 82 -29.58 -31.00 4.32
N LEU A 83 -30.83 -31.45 4.22
CA LEU A 83 -31.96 -30.53 4.39
C LEU A 83 -32.09 -30.01 5.82
N GLY A 84 -31.71 -30.83 6.80
CA GLY A 84 -31.78 -30.48 8.22
C GLY A 84 -30.62 -29.59 8.73
N SER A 85 -29.53 -29.50 7.97
CA SER A 85 -28.35 -28.70 8.33
C SER A 85 -28.55 -27.17 8.24
N GLY A 86 -29.67 -26.71 7.67
CA GLY A 86 -29.93 -25.33 7.34
C GLY A 86 -29.44 -24.90 5.96
N ALA A 87 -28.99 -25.87 5.15
CA ALA A 87 -28.58 -25.65 3.75
C ALA A 87 -29.67 -24.95 2.91
N ILE A 88 -30.93 -25.18 3.25
CA ILE A 88 -32.09 -24.50 2.67
C ILE A 88 -32.82 -23.76 3.80
N LYS A 89 -32.91 -22.44 3.70
CA LYS A 89 -33.60 -21.62 4.71
C LYS A 89 -35.06 -22.03 4.82
N GLY A 90 -35.51 -22.20 6.06
CA GLY A 90 -36.90 -22.61 6.35
C GLY A 90 -37.07 -24.12 6.58
N ILE A 91 -36.08 -24.95 6.25
CA ILE A 91 -36.12 -26.39 6.54
C ILE A 91 -35.24 -26.70 7.74
N GLY A 92 -35.85 -26.93 8.89
CA GLY A 92 -35.16 -27.47 10.05
C GLY A 92 -35.22 -29.03 10.08
N ALA A 93 -34.42 -29.65 10.97
CA ALA A 93 -34.27 -31.13 11.05
C ALA A 93 -35.61 -31.88 11.13
N ALA A 94 -36.61 -31.37 11.88
CA ALA A 94 -37.92 -32.00 12.00
C ALA A 94 -38.74 -31.93 10.70
N LEU A 95 -38.58 -30.89 9.91
CA LEU A 95 -39.24 -30.71 8.62
C LEU A 95 -38.55 -31.56 7.56
N ALA A 96 -37.20 -31.53 7.52
CA ALA A 96 -36.38 -32.38 6.65
C ALA A 96 -36.78 -33.86 6.76
N LYS A 97 -36.88 -34.37 7.99
CA LYS A 97 -37.31 -35.73 8.26
C LYS A 97 -38.71 -36.05 7.69
N ARG A 98 -39.66 -35.12 7.77
CA ARG A 98 -41.02 -35.29 7.21
C ARG A 98 -41.02 -35.29 5.68
N ILE A 99 -40.24 -34.38 5.07
CA ILE A 99 -40.12 -34.28 3.62
C ILE A 99 -39.49 -35.58 3.07
N VAL A 100 -38.34 -36.00 3.61
CA VAL A 100 -37.62 -37.21 3.15
C VAL A 100 -38.40 -38.47 3.42
N LYS A 101 -39.11 -38.57 4.53
CA LYS A 101 -40.00 -39.72 4.82
C LYS A 101 -41.09 -39.87 3.75
N LYS A 102 -41.60 -38.77 3.19
CA LYS A 102 -42.64 -38.77 2.18
C LYS A 102 -42.10 -39.05 0.78
N PHE A 103 -41.07 -38.35 0.37
CA PHE A 103 -40.58 -38.36 -1.01
C PHE A 103 -39.35 -39.25 -1.21
N LYS A 104 -38.67 -39.69 -0.14
CA LYS A 104 -37.50 -40.59 -0.17
C LYS A 104 -36.40 -40.07 -1.12
N ALA A 105 -35.92 -40.90 -2.05
CA ALA A 105 -34.90 -40.55 -3.03
C ALA A 105 -35.37 -39.49 -4.04
N ASP A 106 -36.67 -39.34 -4.26
CA ASP A 106 -37.24 -38.35 -5.19
C ASP A 106 -37.28 -36.92 -4.60
N THR A 107 -36.80 -36.74 -3.37
CA THR A 107 -36.95 -35.46 -2.66
C THR A 107 -36.41 -34.29 -3.45
N PHE A 108 -35.20 -34.37 -4.02
CA PHE A 108 -34.63 -33.28 -4.83
C PHE A 108 -35.37 -33.06 -6.14
N ARG A 109 -35.73 -34.15 -6.82
CA ARG A 109 -36.52 -34.03 -8.04
C ARG A 109 -37.86 -33.32 -7.80
N ILE A 110 -38.55 -33.65 -6.70
CA ILE A 110 -39.79 -32.97 -6.30
C ILE A 110 -39.54 -31.49 -6.00
N MET A 111 -38.45 -31.17 -5.33
CA MET A 111 -38.10 -29.76 -5.03
C MET A 111 -37.81 -28.94 -6.28
N GLU A 112 -37.25 -29.57 -7.32
CA GLU A 112 -36.87 -28.88 -8.57
C GLU A 112 -38.01 -28.88 -9.59
N GLU A 113 -38.67 -30.01 -9.81
CA GLU A 113 -39.60 -30.21 -10.93
C GLU A 113 -41.08 -30.12 -10.54
N GLU A 114 -41.42 -30.41 -9.27
CA GLU A 114 -42.80 -30.48 -8.78
C GLU A 114 -42.94 -29.82 -7.40
N PRO A 115 -42.48 -28.53 -7.22
CA PRO A 115 -42.39 -27.91 -5.89
C PRO A 115 -43.73 -27.77 -5.16
N GLU A 116 -44.84 -27.70 -5.88
CA GLU A 116 -46.16 -27.65 -5.31
C GLU A 116 -46.47 -28.88 -4.46
N ARG A 117 -45.88 -30.01 -4.76
CA ARG A 117 -46.05 -31.26 -3.98
C ARG A 117 -45.42 -31.20 -2.60
N LEU A 118 -44.47 -30.29 -2.38
CA LEU A 118 -43.93 -30.04 -1.04
C LEU A 118 -45.03 -29.62 -0.06
N ALA A 119 -46.03 -28.92 -0.55
CA ALA A 119 -47.19 -28.49 0.27
C ALA A 119 -48.02 -29.67 0.80
N GLU A 120 -47.87 -30.88 0.23
CA GLU A 120 -48.48 -32.08 0.77
C GLU A 120 -47.85 -32.49 2.13
N VAL A 121 -46.69 -31.93 2.51
CA VAL A 121 -46.03 -32.18 3.80
C VAL A 121 -46.52 -31.24 4.86
N LYS A 122 -46.99 -31.79 5.97
CA LYS A 122 -47.48 -30.94 7.09
C LYS A 122 -46.43 -29.97 7.57
N GLY A 123 -46.71 -28.68 7.43
CA GLY A 123 -45.84 -27.56 7.83
C GLY A 123 -45.14 -26.89 6.66
N VAL A 124 -45.45 -27.23 5.41
CA VAL A 124 -45.05 -26.53 4.19
C VAL A 124 -46.29 -25.88 3.57
N SER A 125 -46.24 -24.57 3.39
CA SER A 125 -47.24 -23.85 2.59
C SER A 125 -46.81 -23.82 1.12
N GLU A 126 -47.72 -23.53 0.20
CA GLU A 126 -47.41 -23.36 -1.22
C GLU A 126 -46.33 -22.28 -1.43
N ARG A 127 -46.43 -21.15 -0.71
CA ARG A 127 -45.42 -20.11 -0.75
C ARG A 127 -44.03 -20.60 -0.30
N MET A 128 -43.98 -21.35 0.79
CA MET A 128 -42.75 -21.94 1.32
C MET A 128 -42.18 -22.96 0.36
N ALA A 129 -43.01 -23.76 -0.31
CA ALA A 129 -42.61 -24.71 -1.32
C ALA A 129 -41.88 -24.01 -2.49
N MET A 130 -42.40 -22.89 -2.96
CA MET A 130 -41.78 -22.10 -4.02
C MET A 130 -40.49 -21.44 -3.57
N GLU A 131 -40.43 -20.92 -2.33
CA GLU A 131 -39.21 -20.39 -1.76
C GLU A 131 -38.09 -21.44 -1.60
N ILE A 132 -38.44 -22.67 -1.26
CA ILE A 132 -37.53 -23.81 -1.21
C ILE A 132 -37.02 -24.18 -2.61
N SER A 133 -37.91 -24.28 -3.60
CA SER A 133 -37.56 -24.58 -4.99
C SER A 133 -36.57 -23.53 -5.54
N SER A 134 -36.87 -22.26 -5.35
CA SER A 134 -35.99 -21.15 -5.78
C SER A 134 -34.56 -21.25 -5.18
N GLN A 135 -34.45 -21.62 -3.90
CA GLN A 135 -33.13 -21.81 -3.26
C GLN A 135 -32.37 -23.03 -3.81
N VAL A 136 -33.07 -24.12 -4.13
CA VAL A 136 -32.46 -25.30 -4.72
C VAL A 136 -31.96 -25.00 -6.13
N GLU A 137 -32.74 -24.27 -6.92
CA GLU A 137 -32.38 -23.84 -8.26
C GLU A 137 -31.17 -22.91 -8.26
N GLU A 138 -31.16 -21.90 -7.39
CA GLU A 138 -30.03 -20.98 -7.22
C GLU A 138 -28.74 -21.72 -6.88
N LYS A 139 -28.79 -22.66 -5.96
CA LYS A 139 -27.61 -23.47 -5.60
C LYS A 139 -27.11 -24.37 -6.73
N ARG A 140 -28.02 -24.90 -7.54
CA ARG A 140 -27.68 -25.69 -8.73
C ARG A 140 -26.98 -24.83 -9.76
N ASP A 141 -27.53 -23.67 -10.06
CA ASP A 141 -27.00 -22.72 -11.05
C ASP A 141 -25.62 -22.21 -10.64
N MET A 142 -25.45 -21.92 -9.36
CA MET A 142 -24.14 -21.55 -8.83
C MET A 142 -23.11 -22.68 -8.98
N ARG A 143 -23.46 -23.93 -8.69
CA ARG A 143 -22.55 -25.06 -8.91
C ARG A 143 -22.14 -25.20 -10.37
N GLN A 144 -23.08 -25.10 -11.29
CA GLN A 144 -22.78 -25.12 -12.73
C GLN A 144 -21.85 -23.98 -13.14
N ALA A 145 -22.08 -22.80 -12.62
CA ALA A 145 -21.23 -21.64 -12.83
C ALA A 145 -19.80 -21.87 -12.34
N MET A 146 -19.63 -22.45 -11.13
CA MET A 146 -18.29 -22.75 -10.60
C MET A 146 -17.54 -23.76 -11.49
N VAL A 147 -18.21 -24.82 -11.93
CA VAL A 147 -17.62 -25.83 -12.84
C VAL A 147 -17.21 -25.18 -14.17
N PHE A 148 -18.06 -24.32 -14.72
CA PHE A 148 -17.77 -23.61 -15.95
C PHE A 148 -16.53 -22.71 -15.80
N LEU A 149 -16.46 -21.91 -14.73
CA LEU A 149 -15.34 -21.00 -14.49
C LEU A 149 -14.02 -21.75 -14.25
N GLN A 150 -14.07 -22.89 -13.56
CA GLN A 150 -12.89 -23.74 -13.35
C GLN A 150 -12.28 -24.28 -14.65
N GLN A 151 -13.08 -24.55 -15.69
CA GLN A 151 -12.57 -24.98 -16.99
C GLN A 151 -11.60 -23.95 -17.61
N TYR A 152 -11.78 -22.68 -17.28
CA TYR A 152 -10.88 -21.59 -17.70
C TYR A 152 -9.75 -21.31 -16.69
N GLY A 153 -9.61 -22.15 -15.66
CA GLY A 153 -8.55 -22.04 -14.65
C GLY A 153 -8.76 -20.89 -13.66
N ILE A 154 -10.00 -20.43 -13.52
CA ILE A 154 -10.38 -19.40 -12.55
C ILE A 154 -10.44 -20.06 -11.17
N SER A 155 -9.75 -19.49 -10.20
CA SER A 155 -9.76 -20.00 -8.82
C SER A 155 -11.15 -19.89 -8.19
N MET A 156 -11.47 -20.77 -7.24
CA MET A 156 -12.78 -20.81 -6.62
C MET A 156 -13.18 -19.47 -5.99
N ASN A 157 -12.27 -18.82 -5.27
CA ASN A 157 -12.51 -17.49 -4.66
C ASN A 157 -12.89 -16.43 -5.70
N LEU A 158 -12.22 -16.44 -6.84
CA LEU A 158 -12.51 -15.52 -7.91
C LEU A 158 -13.81 -15.88 -8.63
N ALA A 159 -14.08 -17.16 -8.84
CA ALA A 159 -15.32 -17.65 -9.43
C ALA A 159 -16.55 -17.21 -8.63
N VAL A 160 -16.45 -17.27 -7.30
CA VAL A 160 -17.51 -16.79 -6.39
C VAL A 160 -17.78 -15.29 -6.60
N LYS A 161 -16.73 -14.47 -6.62
CA LYS A 161 -16.87 -13.02 -6.83
C LYS A 161 -17.49 -12.70 -8.19
N ILE A 162 -17.09 -13.41 -9.24
CA ILE A 162 -17.64 -13.27 -10.59
C ILE A 162 -19.14 -13.61 -10.60
N TYR A 163 -19.51 -14.74 -10.00
CA TYR A 163 -20.92 -15.14 -9.94
C TYR A 163 -21.76 -14.19 -9.08
N GLN A 164 -21.25 -13.74 -7.95
CA GLN A 164 -21.94 -12.76 -7.10
C GLN A 164 -22.18 -11.43 -7.81
N HIS A 165 -21.26 -11.02 -8.68
CA HIS A 165 -21.37 -9.76 -9.42
C HIS A 165 -22.29 -9.85 -10.64
N TYR A 166 -22.14 -10.88 -11.44
CA TYR A 166 -22.86 -11.00 -12.74
C TYR A 166 -24.04 -11.97 -12.71
N GLY A 167 -24.13 -12.84 -11.71
CA GLY A 167 -25.11 -13.94 -11.71
C GLY A 167 -24.98 -14.82 -12.97
N PRO A 168 -26.12 -15.23 -13.58
CA PRO A 168 -26.10 -15.96 -14.85
C PRO A 168 -25.49 -15.21 -16.03
N GLY A 169 -25.45 -13.89 -15.99
CA GLY A 169 -24.83 -13.05 -17.05
C GLY A 169 -23.33 -13.29 -17.22
N MET A 170 -22.68 -13.90 -16.23
CA MET A 170 -21.26 -14.22 -16.31
C MET A 170 -20.86 -15.08 -17.52
N TYR A 171 -21.75 -15.96 -18.00
CA TYR A 171 -21.48 -16.81 -19.17
C TYR A 171 -21.20 -15.97 -20.42
N SER A 172 -22.04 -14.96 -20.66
CA SER A 172 -21.87 -14.02 -21.76
C SER A 172 -20.59 -13.21 -21.61
N VAL A 173 -20.33 -12.67 -20.42
CA VAL A 173 -19.12 -11.89 -20.14
C VAL A 173 -17.84 -12.71 -20.40
N ILE A 174 -17.78 -13.94 -19.93
CA ILE A 174 -16.60 -14.80 -20.13
C ILE A 174 -16.42 -15.15 -21.60
N GLN A 175 -17.50 -15.43 -22.34
CA GLN A 175 -17.44 -15.87 -23.73
C GLN A 175 -17.25 -14.72 -24.73
N GLU A 176 -17.81 -13.54 -24.45
CA GLU A 176 -17.80 -12.42 -25.38
C GLU A 176 -16.71 -11.40 -25.09
N ASN A 177 -16.55 -11.04 -23.80
CA ASN A 177 -15.58 -10.02 -23.38
C ASN A 177 -15.04 -10.27 -21.96
N PRO A 178 -14.13 -11.23 -21.75
CA PRO A 178 -13.54 -11.50 -20.44
C PRO A 178 -12.71 -10.33 -19.88
N TYR A 179 -12.34 -9.34 -20.70
CA TYR A 179 -11.61 -8.15 -20.22
C TYR A 179 -12.49 -7.25 -19.34
N GLN A 180 -13.82 -7.37 -19.44
CA GLN A 180 -14.74 -6.67 -18.54
C GLN A 180 -14.54 -7.09 -17.08
N LEU A 181 -14.05 -8.30 -16.82
CA LEU A 181 -13.70 -8.75 -15.48
C LEU A 181 -12.63 -7.86 -14.83
N ALA A 182 -11.69 -7.33 -15.61
CA ALA A 182 -10.65 -6.44 -15.12
C ALA A 182 -11.19 -5.06 -14.71
N ASP A 183 -12.29 -4.64 -15.33
CA ASP A 183 -12.97 -3.39 -14.99
C ASP A 183 -13.89 -3.56 -13.76
N ASP A 184 -14.52 -4.72 -13.60
CA ASP A 184 -15.65 -4.91 -12.69
C ASP A 184 -15.31 -5.70 -11.41
N ILE A 185 -14.29 -6.55 -11.44
CA ILE A 185 -13.97 -7.46 -10.32
C ILE A 185 -12.65 -7.09 -9.66
N GLN A 186 -12.70 -6.70 -8.41
CA GLN A 186 -11.50 -6.42 -7.63
C GLN A 186 -10.60 -7.68 -7.49
N GLY A 187 -9.33 -7.53 -7.88
CA GLY A 187 -8.36 -8.62 -7.88
C GLY A 187 -8.18 -9.31 -9.23
N VAL A 188 -8.97 -8.92 -10.26
CA VAL A 188 -8.76 -9.32 -11.64
C VAL A 188 -8.05 -8.18 -12.37
N GLY A 189 -6.79 -8.39 -12.75
CA GLY A 189 -6.07 -7.47 -13.64
C GLY A 189 -6.10 -7.97 -15.09
N PHE A 190 -5.61 -7.11 -16.01
CA PHE A 190 -5.51 -7.42 -17.43
C PHE A 190 -4.90 -8.82 -17.71
N LYS A 191 -3.82 -9.20 -17.01
CA LYS A 191 -3.14 -10.49 -17.24
C LYS A 191 -4.05 -11.69 -16.99
N ILE A 192 -4.83 -11.66 -15.90
CA ILE A 192 -5.79 -12.74 -15.57
C ILE A 192 -6.89 -12.78 -16.62
N ALA A 193 -7.42 -11.63 -17.00
CA ALA A 193 -8.43 -11.52 -18.06
C ALA A 193 -7.91 -12.02 -19.41
N ASP A 194 -6.64 -11.71 -19.75
CA ASP A 194 -5.98 -12.14 -21.00
C ASP A 194 -5.75 -13.67 -21.02
N GLU A 195 -5.38 -14.28 -19.89
CA GLU A 195 -5.29 -15.74 -19.74
C GLU A 195 -6.65 -16.43 -19.93
N ILE A 196 -7.72 -15.85 -19.39
CA ILE A 196 -9.08 -16.36 -19.56
C ILE A 196 -9.48 -16.21 -21.04
N ALA A 197 -9.26 -15.05 -21.64
CA ALA A 197 -9.57 -14.77 -23.04
C ALA A 197 -8.87 -15.74 -24.00
N ALA A 198 -7.60 -16.04 -23.76
CA ALA A 198 -6.85 -17.04 -24.53
C ALA A 198 -7.46 -18.44 -24.46
N LYS A 199 -7.94 -18.86 -23.28
CA LYS A 199 -8.60 -20.16 -23.08
C LYS A 199 -9.98 -20.22 -23.71
N VAL A 200 -10.71 -19.12 -23.74
CA VAL A 200 -12.01 -18.99 -24.41
C VAL A 200 -11.85 -18.96 -25.93
N GLY A 201 -10.65 -18.63 -26.44
CA GLY A 201 -10.37 -18.56 -27.88
C GLY A 201 -10.62 -17.16 -28.48
N ILE A 202 -10.55 -16.11 -27.66
CA ILE A 202 -10.61 -14.73 -28.13
C ILE A 202 -9.33 -14.40 -28.92
N PHE A 203 -9.49 -13.80 -30.10
CA PHE A 203 -8.37 -13.45 -30.97
C PHE A 203 -7.43 -12.43 -30.31
N THR A 204 -6.13 -12.58 -30.57
CA THR A 204 -5.07 -11.72 -30.00
C THR A 204 -5.13 -10.26 -30.47
N ASP A 205 -5.82 -9.99 -31.56
CA ASP A 205 -6.05 -8.67 -32.16
C ASP A 205 -7.48 -8.15 -31.90
N SER A 206 -8.23 -8.76 -30.98
CA SER A 206 -9.58 -8.33 -30.68
C SER A 206 -9.61 -6.89 -30.11
N ASP A 207 -10.63 -6.12 -30.50
CA ASP A 207 -10.85 -4.74 -30.05
C ASP A 207 -10.87 -4.63 -28.52
N TYR A 208 -11.48 -5.59 -27.84
CA TYR A 208 -11.53 -5.63 -26.38
C TYR A 208 -10.15 -5.81 -25.74
N ARG A 209 -9.31 -6.69 -26.32
CA ARG A 209 -7.95 -6.92 -25.86
C ARG A 209 -7.09 -5.68 -25.99
N ILE A 210 -7.13 -5.04 -27.17
CA ILE A 210 -6.32 -3.86 -27.44
C ILE A 210 -6.73 -2.71 -26.51
N ARG A 211 -8.03 -2.45 -26.34
CA ARG A 211 -8.54 -1.42 -25.42
C ARG A 211 -8.12 -1.67 -23.97
N SER A 212 -8.35 -2.86 -23.46
CA SER A 212 -7.98 -3.21 -22.10
C SER A 212 -6.47 -3.17 -21.88
N GLY A 213 -5.68 -3.62 -22.87
CA GLY A 213 -4.23 -3.60 -22.81
C GLY A 213 -3.63 -2.19 -22.87
N LEU A 214 -4.19 -1.29 -23.70
CA LEU A 214 -3.81 0.13 -23.72
C LEU A 214 -4.05 0.79 -22.37
N PHE A 215 -5.23 0.61 -21.79
CA PHE A 215 -5.57 1.18 -20.49
C PHE A 215 -4.70 0.59 -19.39
N TYR A 216 -4.44 -0.72 -19.41
CA TYR A 216 -3.55 -1.37 -18.48
C TYR A 216 -2.10 -0.86 -18.57
N ALA A 217 -1.55 -0.70 -19.78
CA ALA A 217 -0.21 -0.14 -19.96
C ALA A 217 -0.10 1.28 -19.39
N LEU A 218 -1.15 2.08 -19.55
CA LEU A 218 -1.23 3.43 -18.99
C LEU A 218 -1.30 3.39 -17.46
N LEU A 219 -2.10 2.50 -16.86
CA LEU A 219 -2.17 2.32 -15.43
C LEU A 219 -0.86 1.77 -14.83
N GLN A 220 -0.15 0.88 -15.55
CA GLN A 220 1.18 0.43 -15.11
C GLN A 220 2.18 1.58 -15.00
N ALA A 221 2.10 2.56 -15.88
CA ALA A 221 2.95 3.74 -15.83
C ALA A 221 2.74 4.58 -14.56
N THR A 222 1.54 4.56 -13.98
CA THR A 222 1.29 5.25 -12.71
C THR A 222 2.05 4.64 -11.53
N GLY A 223 2.27 3.32 -11.55
CA GLY A 223 3.15 2.63 -10.59
C GLY A 223 4.63 3.06 -10.68
N ASN A 224 5.03 3.65 -11.81
CA ASN A 224 6.35 4.26 -12.03
C ASN A 224 6.37 5.77 -11.70
N GLY A 225 5.29 6.28 -11.13
CA GLY A 225 5.17 7.69 -10.71
C GLY A 225 4.63 8.65 -11.77
N HIS A 226 4.21 8.16 -12.95
CA HIS A 226 3.63 8.99 -13.99
C HIS A 226 2.14 9.28 -13.72
N THR A 227 1.67 10.48 -14.05
CA THR A 227 0.22 10.77 -14.10
C THR A 227 -0.32 10.69 -15.52
N TYR A 228 0.56 10.81 -16.53
CA TYR A 228 0.26 10.61 -17.95
C TYR A 228 1.44 9.98 -18.68
N LEU A 229 1.22 9.54 -19.90
CA LEU A 229 2.29 9.19 -20.83
C LEU A 229 2.15 9.99 -22.15
N PRO A 230 3.26 10.31 -22.83
CA PRO A 230 3.21 10.64 -24.25
C PRO A 230 2.61 9.47 -25.05
N GLU A 231 1.79 9.77 -26.03
CA GLU A 231 1.11 8.76 -26.85
C GLU A 231 2.08 7.76 -27.50
N GLU A 232 3.20 8.24 -27.99
CA GLU A 232 4.25 7.40 -28.59
C GLU A 232 4.79 6.36 -27.58
N GLU A 233 5.01 6.78 -26.33
CA GLU A 233 5.48 5.87 -25.27
C GLU A 233 4.37 4.90 -24.82
N LEU A 234 3.12 5.37 -24.76
CA LEU A 234 1.98 4.50 -24.47
C LEU A 234 1.84 3.40 -25.51
N PHE A 235 1.89 3.75 -26.80
CA PHE A 235 1.78 2.79 -27.89
C PHE A 235 2.96 1.83 -27.92
N ALA A 236 4.19 2.29 -27.67
CA ALA A 236 5.35 1.42 -27.55
C ALA A 236 5.20 0.39 -26.40
N ASN A 237 4.76 0.85 -25.22
CA ASN A 237 4.52 -0.01 -24.07
C ASN A 237 3.40 -1.03 -24.32
N ALA A 238 2.30 -0.58 -24.93
CA ALA A 238 1.17 -1.44 -25.25
C ALA A 238 1.52 -2.43 -26.39
N SER A 239 2.30 -2.02 -27.39
CA SER A 239 2.81 -2.89 -28.45
C SER A 239 3.69 -4.02 -27.86
N ALA A 240 4.58 -3.69 -26.95
CA ALA A 240 5.41 -4.68 -26.26
C ALA A 240 4.58 -5.65 -25.40
N LEU A 241 3.49 -5.18 -24.78
CA LEU A 241 2.60 -5.99 -23.96
C LEU A 241 1.72 -6.92 -24.81
N LEU A 242 1.13 -6.37 -25.88
CA LEU A 242 0.07 -7.04 -26.67
C LEU A 242 0.60 -7.79 -27.86
N ASN A 243 1.83 -7.48 -28.31
CA ASN A 243 2.41 -7.92 -29.58
C ASN A 243 1.53 -7.52 -30.79
N VAL A 244 1.06 -6.26 -30.78
CA VAL A 244 0.22 -5.65 -31.83
C VAL A 244 0.91 -4.37 -32.30
N GLU A 245 0.83 -4.08 -33.61
CA GLU A 245 1.42 -2.89 -34.17
C GLU A 245 0.71 -1.61 -33.71
N PRO A 246 1.45 -0.48 -33.53
CA PRO A 246 0.91 0.77 -33.01
C PRO A 246 -0.24 1.36 -33.85
N GLU A 247 -0.22 1.16 -35.18
CA GLU A 247 -1.24 1.67 -36.11
C GLU A 247 -2.65 1.14 -35.81
N HIS A 248 -2.75 -0.02 -35.19
CA HIS A 248 -4.03 -0.61 -34.75
C HIS A 248 -4.59 -0.01 -33.48
N MET A 249 -3.82 0.84 -32.76
CA MET A 249 -4.18 1.32 -31.44
C MET A 249 -4.91 2.66 -31.41
N GLU A 250 -4.71 3.50 -32.46
CA GLU A 250 -5.25 4.87 -32.52
C GLU A 250 -6.78 4.90 -32.38
N LYS A 251 -7.49 4.01 -33.12
CA LYS A 251 -8.94 3.88 -33.05
C LYS A 251 -9.40 3.61 -31.62
N HIS A 252 -8.70 2.71 -30.92
CA HIS A 252 -9.06 2.28 -29.57
C HIS A 252 -8.75 3.34 -28.50
N LEU A 253 -7.77 4.21 -28.75
CA LEU A 253 -7.52 5.38 -27.91
C LEU A 253 -8.72 6.33 -27.96
N VAL A 254 -9.27 6.58 -29.16
CA VAL A 254 -10.47 7.42 -29.32
C VAL A 254 -11.69 6.78 -28.64
N ASP A 255 -11.87 5.47 -28.77
CA ASP A 255 -12.98 4.75 -28.11
C ASP A 255 -12.89 4.91 -26.58
N LEU A 256 -11.73 4.68 -25.99
CA LEU A 256 -11.51 4.84 -24.55
C LEU A 256 -11.70 6.28 -24.06
N GLN A 257 -11.40 7.28 -24.93
CA GLN A 257 -11.69 8.67 -24.63
C GLN A 257 -13.20 8.95 -24.64
N MET A 258 -13.94 8.40 -25.60
CA MET A 258 -15.40 8.47 -25.64
C MET A 258 -16.05 7.81 -24.42
N GLU A 259 -15.50 6.70 -23.94
CA GLU A 259 -15.90 6.01 -22.71
C GLU A 259 -15.50 6.78 -21.43
N LYS A 260 -14.82 7.92 -21.55
CA LYS A 260 -14.32 8.74 -20.43
C LYS A 260 -13.30 8.02 -19.51
N LYS A 261 -12.68 6.96 -20.00
CA LYS A 261 -11.60 6.25 -19.29
C LYS A 261 -10.26 6.99 -19.41
N LEU A 262 -10.07 7.73 -20.49
CA LEU A 262 -8.86 8.49 -20.78
C LEU A 262 -9.18 9.97 -21.03
N VAL A 263 -8.15 10.80 -20.83
CA VAL A 263 -8.12 12.19 -21.30
C VAL A 263 -6.88 12.39 -22.15
N VAL A 264 -7.06 12.85 -23.38
CA VAL A 264 -5.98 13.20 -24.29
C VAL A 264 -5.84 14.72 -24.34
N LYS A 265 -4.62 15.20 -24.17
CA LYS A 265 -4.25 16.62 -24.24
C LYS A 265 -3.06 16.80 -25.17
N GLU A 266 -2.82 18.04 -25.59
CA GLU A 266 -1.64 18.43 -26.33
C GLU A 266 -0.70 19.23 -25.41
N LYS A 267 0.58 18.87 -25.42
CA LYS A 267 1.64 19.55 -24.67
C LYS A 267 2.89 19.61 -25.54
N ASP A 268 3.42 20.80 -25.76
CA ASP A 268 4.63 21.02 -26.58
C ASP A 268 4.55 20.37 -27.98
N GLY A 269 3.36 20.42 -28.62
CA GLY A 269 3.10 19.83 -29.93
C GLY A 269 3.02 18.29 -29.93
N LYS A 270 2.95 17.64 -28.76
CA LYS A 270 2.79 16.19 -28.61
C LYS A 270 1.49 15.86 -27.88
N ARG A 271 0.87 14.77 -28.32
CA ARG A 271 -0.30 14.22 -27.62
C ARG A 271 0.16 13.48 -26.35
N ILE A 272 -0.50 13.77 -25.24
CA ILE A 272 -0.29 13.14 -23.95
C ILE A 272 -1.59 12.50 -23.47
N VAL A 273 -1.49 11.34 -22.87
CA VAL A 273 -2.64 10.50 -22.50
C VAL A 273 -2.64 10.26 -20.98
N TYR A 274 -3.73 10.64 -20.34
CA TYR A 274 -3.97 10.41 -18.92
C TYR A 274 -5.00 9.31 -18.70
N PRO A 275 -4.90 8.48 -17.67
CA PRO A 275 -6.09 7.91 -17.05
C PRO A 275 -6.98 9.08 -16.57
N ALA A 276 -8.26 9.03 -16.87
CA ALA A 276 -9.16 10.17 -16.61
C ALA A 276 -9.13 10.61 -15.13
N GLN A 277 -9.05 9.67 -14.20
CA GLN A 277 -8.95 9.94 -12.76
C GLN A 277 -7.78 10.84 -12.40
N PHE A 278 -6.57 10.59 -12.93
CA PHE A 278 -5.40 11.40 -12.59
C PHE A 278 -5.47 12.79 -13.20
N TYR A 279 -6.06 12.92 -14.40
CA TYR A 279 -6.31 14.22 -14.98
C TYR A 279 -7.21 15.09 -14.12
N TYR A 280 -8.36 14.54 -13.71
CA TYR A 280 -9.31 15.27 -12.85
C TYR A 280 -8.76 15.49 -11.44
N MET A 281 -8.00 14.54 -10.93
CA MET A 281 -7.32 14.69 -9.63
C MET A 281 -6.33 15.85 -9.64
N GLU A 282 -5.48 15.97 -10.67
CA GLU A 282 -4.58 17.13 -10.83
C GLU A 282 -5.36 18.44 -11.01
N LEU A 283 -6.41 18.44 -11.83
CA LEU A 283 -7.24 19.62 -12.06
C LEU A 283 -7.94 20.09 -10.78
N ASN A 284 -8.55 19.19 -10.03
CA ASN A 284 -9.23 19.53 -8.78
C ASN A 284 -8.24 19.94 -7.69
N THR A 285 -7.09 19.28 -7.60
CA THR A 285 -5.99 19.67 -6.70
C THR A 285 -5.55 21.10 -6.99
N ALA A 286 -5.33 21.44 -8.25
CA ALA A 286 -4.94 22.80 -8.65
C ALA A 286 -6.01 23.84 -8.27
N ARG A 287 -7.30 23.53 -8.45
CA ARG A 287 -8.40 24.42 -8.03
C ARG A 287 -8.40 24.64 -6.51
N MET A 288 -8.36 23.57 -5.72
CA MET A 288 -8.36 23.65 -4.27
C MET A 288 -7.14 24.41 -3.73
N LEU A 289 -5.96 24.27 -4.36
CA LEU A 289 -4.78 25.05 -3.99
C LEU A 289 -4.98 26.54 -4.26
N HIS A 290 -5.58 26.92 -5.39
CA HIS A 290 -5.92 28.32 -5.66
C HIS A 290 -6.96 28.87 -4.69
N ASP A 291 -7.98 28.07 -4.33
CA ASP A 291 -9.03 28.48 -3.39
C ASP A 291 -8.46 28.72 -1.97
N LEU A 292 -7.41 27.99 -1.59
CA LEU A 292 -6.70 28.16 -0.31
C LEU A 292 -5.71 29.33 -0.35
N ASN A 293 -5.24 29.76 -1.51
CA ASN A 293 -4.22 30.80 -1.66
C ASN A 293 -4.80 32.22 -1.43
N LEU A 294 -5.41 32.41 -0.28
CA LEU A 294 -5.94 33.69 0.15
C LEU A 294 -4.85 34.57 0.74
N HIS A 295 -4.83 35.86 0.42
CA HIS A 295 -3.91 36.82 0.98
C HIS A 295 -4.61 37.77 1.94
N SER A 296 -4.08 37.90 3.15
CA SER A 296 -4.58 38.78 4.19
C SER A 296 -3.60 39.92 4.42
N LYS A 297 -4.09 41.16 4.48
CA LYS A 297 -3.25 42.28 4.85
C LYS A 297 -2.90 42.19 6.34
N ILE A 298 -1.62 42.22 6.63
CA ILE A 298 -1.07 42.14 7.98
C ILE A 298 -0.32 43.42 8.32
N ASP A 299 -0.21 43.73 9.60
CA ASP A 299 0.74 44.73 10.11
C ASP A 299 2.08 44.01 10.35
N GLU A 300 3.01 44.12 9.38
CA GLU A 300 4.31 43.46 9.48
C GLU A 300 5.12 43.92 10.72
N ASP A 301 4.98 45.18 11.16
CA ASP A 301 5.69 45.66 12.32
C ASP A 301 5.17 45.03 13.60
N ASP A 302 3.86 44.77 13.69
CA ASP A 302 3.28 44.05 14.82
C ASP A 302 3.71 42.59 14.82
N VAL A 303 3.66 41.92 13.66
CA VAL A 303 4.17 40.56 13.53
C VAL A 303 5.63 40.45 13.92
N LYS A 304 6.49 41.33 13.45
CA LYS A 304 7.92 41.38 13.82
C LYS A 304 8.15 41.61 15.31
N LYS A 305 7.34 42.48 15.96
CA LYS A 305 7.40 42.68 17.41
C LYS A 305 7.05 41.43 18.21
N ARG A 306 6.02 40.72 17.78
CA ARG A 306 5.60 39.43 18.40
C ARG A 306 6.65 38.35 18.16
N LEU A 307 7.15 38.26 16.94
CA LEU A 307 8.22 37.33 16.58
C LEU A 307 9.46 37.53 17.44
N LYS A 308 9.86 38.80 17.67
CA LYS A 308 10.97 39.14 18.55
C LYS A 308 10.76 38.63 19.99
N LYS A 309 9.55 38.75 20.54
CA LYS A 309 9.24 38.23 21.87
C LYS A 309 9.36 36.70 21.93
N ILE A 310 8.92 35.99 20.87
CA ILE A 310 9.02 34.54 20.77
C ILE A 310 10.49 34.12 20.71
N THR A 311 11.29 34.73 19.84
CA THR A 311 12.71 34.41 19.68
C THR A 311 13.52 34.69 20.94
N GLU A 312 13.20 35.80 21.66
CA GLU A 312 13.82 36.12 22.96
C GLU A 312 13.44 35.06 24.05
N ALA A 313 12.18 34.62 24.09
CA ALA A 313 11.71 33.63 25.06
C ALA A 313 12.36 32.27 24.80
N GLU A 314 12.42 31.84 23.54
CA GLU A 314 12.98 30.55 23.09
C GLU A 314 14.52 30.58 23.00
N LYS A 315 15.15 31.74 23.12
CA LYS A 315 16.60 31.96 22.96
C LYS A 315 17.14 31.47 21.62
N ILE A 316 16.38 31.71 20.54
CA ILE A 316 16.73 31.37 19.17
C ILE A 316 17.01 32.66 18.37
N GLU A 317 17.83 32.50 17.34
CA GLU A 317 18.07 33.56 16.35
C GLU A 317 17.55 33.05 15.00
N LEU A 318 16.65 33.80 14.38
CA LEU A 318 16.16 33.51 13.03
C LEU A 318 17.00 34.30 12.01
N ASP A 319 17.13 33.75 10.81
CA ASP A 319 17.63 34.49 9.68
C ASP A 319 16.48 35.16 8.92
N GLU A 320 16.85 35.99 7.93
CA GLU A 320 15.88 36.77 7.13
C GLU A 320 14.87 35.88 6.41
N LEU A 321 15.28 34.69 5.91
CA LEU A 321 14.38 33.75 5.22
C LEU A 321 13.43 33.04 6.18
N GLN A 322 13.90 32.75 7.40
CA GLN A 322 13.03 32.17 8.43
C GLN A 322 12.02 33.21 8.95
N GLU A 323 12.44 34.47 9.15
CA GLU A 323 11.50 35.56 9.47
C GLU A 323 10.48 35.78 8.36
N GLN A 324 10.93 35.75 7.09
CA GLN A 324 10.04 35.81 5.93
C GLN A 324 9.04 34.64 5.93
N ALA A 325 9.47 33.42 6.25
CA ALA A 325 8.55 32.26 6.31
C ALA A 325 7.44 32.45 7.34
N VAL A 326 7.74 33.07 8.50
CA VAL A 326 6.70 33.41 9.49
C VAL A 326 5.74 34.46 8.96
N LEU A 327 6.28 35.54 8.36
CA LEU A 327 5.46 36.59 7.76
C LEU A 327 4.52 36.05 6.67
N GLU A 328 5.06 35.23 5.79
CA GLU A 328 4.26 34.57 4.72
C GLU A 328 3.22 33.60 5.29
N ALA A 329 3.53 32.87 6.36
CA ALA A 329 2.57 31.98 7.04
C ALA A 329 1.39 32.74 7.65
N VAL A 330 1.64 33.95 8.16
CA VAL A 330 0.59 34.81 8.75
C VAL A 330 -0.23 35.50 7.66
N SER A 331 0.38 35.91 6.56
CA SER A 331 -0.29 36.66 5.49
C SER A 331 -1.01 35.82 4.46
N ASN A 332 -0.63 34.55 4.27
CA ASN A 332 -1.21 33.71 3.22
C ASN A 332 -1.95 32.49 3.78
N GLY A 333 -2.96 32.04 3.05
CA GLY A 333 -3.69 30.81 3.31
C GLY A 333 -2.93 29.56 2.87
N LEU A 334 -1.97 29.69 1.94
CA LEU A 334 -1.11 28.61 1.48
C LEU A 334 0.36 29.09 1.49
N LEU A 335 1.25 28.28 2.07
CA LEU A 335 2.68 28.54 2.07
C LEU A 335 3.47 27.27 1.83
N ILE A 336 4.50 27.34 1.00
CA ILE A 336 5.45 26.27 0.78
C ILE A 336 6.81 26.68 1.34
N ILE A 337 7.37 25.85 2.25
CA ILE A 337 8.71 26.03 2.80
C ILE A 337 9.57 24.86 2.31
N THR A 338 10.66 25.17 1.61
CA THR A 338 11.60 24.14 1.16
C THR A 338 13.02 24.47 1.61
N GLY A 339 13.82 23.43 1.87
CA GLY A 339 15.22 23.57 2.26
C GLY A 339 15.88 22.25 2.53
N GLY A 340 17.21 22.21 2.37
CA GLY A 340 18.04 21.04 2.65
C GLY A 340 18.24 20.76 4.15
N PRO A 341 19.09 19.80 4.49
CA PRO A 341 19.44 19.52 5.89
C PRO A 341 20.20 20.70 6.51
N GLY A 342 19.95 20.97 7.78
CA GLY A 342 20.64 22.01 8.53
C GLY A 342 20.22 23.46 8.20
N THR A 343 19.18 23.66 7.38
CA THR A 343 18.68 25.00 7.02
C THR A 343 17.64 25.55 8.01
N GLY A 344 17.35 24.80 9.08
CA GLY A 344 16.48 25.29 10.15
C GLY A 344 14.98 25.14 9.89
N LYS A 345 14.54 24.21 9.02
CA LYS A 345 13.11 23.93 8.80
C LYS A 345 12.33 23.70 10.09
N THR A 346 12.85 22.86 10.98
CA THR A 346 12.21 22.53 12.27
C THR A 346 12.10 23.75 13.17
N THR A 347 13.14 24.60 13.23
CA THR A 347 13.13 25.85 13.99
C THR A 347 12.05 26.79 13.44
N THR A 348 11.94 26.89 12.11
CA THR A 348 10.92 27.71 11.46
C THR A 348 9.51 27.21 11.77
N ILE A 349 9.27 25.88 11.69
CA ILE A 349 7.98 25.26 12.05
C ILE A 349 7.64 25.58 13.51
N ASN A 350 8.57 25.40 14.46
CA ASN A 350 8.32 25.68 15.87
C ASN A 350 7.98 27.15 16.10
N THR A 351 8.69 28.06 15.45
CA THR A 351 8.39 29.50 15.56
C THR A 351 7.00 29.83 15.02
N ILE A 352 6.60 29.22 13.90
CA ILE A 352 5.26 29.40 13.33
C ILE A 352 4.20 28.86 14.29
N ILE A 353 4.42 27.68 14.87
CA ILE A 353 3.51 27.09 15.86
C ILE A 353 3.33 28.04 17.05
N HIS A 354 4.42 28.50 17.68
CA HIS A 354 4.36 29.41 18.81
C HIS A 354 3.71 30.74 18.47
N TYR A 355 3.86 31.21 17.24
CA TYR A 355 3.18 32.44 16.78
C TYR A 355 1.66 32.22 16.76
N PHE A 356 1.17 31.15 16.16
CA PHE A 356 -0.26 30.87 16.05
C PHE A 356 -0.90 30.46 17.39
N GLU A 357 -0.15 29.83 18.29
CA GLU A 357 -0.61 29.61 19.67
C GLU A 357 -0.91 30.91 20.42
N GLN A 358 -0.09 31.93 20.23
CA GLN A 358 -0.35 33.25 20.84
C GLN A 358 -1.61 33.92 20.27
N GLU A 359 -2.10 33.46 19.12
CA GLU A 359 -3.34 33.89 18.50
C GLU A 359 -4.54 33.00 18.87
N ASP A 360 -4.37 32.05 19.81
CA ASP A 360 -5.39 31.04 20.21
C ASP A 360 -5.92 30.23 19.02
N MET A 361 -5.08 29.93 18.02
CA MET A 361 -5.45 29.15 16.84
C MET A 361 -5.26 27.65 17.05
N ASP A 362 -6.21 26.84 16.54
CA ASP A 362 -6.12 25.39 16.53
C ASP A 362 -5.17 24.90 15.43
N ILE A 363 -4.12 24.15 15.84
CA ILE A 363 -3.05 23.72 14.95
C ILE A 363 -3.05 22.19 14.83
N LEU A 364 -3.04 21.68 13.61
CA LEU A 364 -2.85 20.26 13.31
C LEU A 364 -1.52 20.04 12.60
N LEU A 365 -0.78 19.02 13.04
CA LEU A 365 0.49 18.62 12.47
C LEU A 365 0.38 17.23 11.83
N ALA A 366 0.92 17.08 10.62
CA ALA A 366 0.98 15.77 10.00
C ALA A 366 2.20 15.57 9.09
N ALA A 367 2.45 14.30 8.79
CA ALA A 367 3.49 13.87 7.87
C ALA A 367 3.03 12.62 7.10
N PRO A 368 3.63 12.27 5.96
CA PRO A 368 3.19 11.13 5.15
C PRO A 368 3.47 9.76 5.80
N THR A 369 4.43 9.65 6.71
CA THR A 369 4.81 8.39 7.36
C THR A 369 4.76 8.49 8.88
N GLY A 370 4.57 7.35 9.57
CA GLY A 370 4.57 7.29 11.03
C GLY A 370 5.87 7.78 11.66
N ARG A 371 7.01 7.44 11.08
CA ARG A 371 8.32 7.90 11.57
C ARG A 371 8.52 9.41 11.41
N ALA A 372 8.09 9.96 10.28
CA ALA A 372 8.16 11.42 10.08
C ALA A 372 7.23 12.15 11.06
N ALA A 373 6.02 11.64 11.28
CA ALA A 373 5.09 12.19 12.26
C ALA A 373 5.66 12.13 13.69
N LYS A 374 6.23 10.99 14.09
CA LYS A 374 6.89 10.84 15.40
C LYS A 374 8.04 11.83 15.56
N ARG A 375 8.92 11.95 14.55
CA ARG A 375 10.01 12.92 14.55
C ARG A 375 9.51 14.35 14.71
N MET A 376 8.41 14.68 14.01
CA MET A 376 7.78 16.00 14.12
C MET A 376 7.26 16.25 15.54
N THR A 377 6.63 15.24 16.17
CA THR A 377 6.19 15.32 17.57
C THR A 377 7.36 15.54 18.51
N GLU A 378 8.44 14.76 18.38
CA GLU A 378 9.64 14.90 19.23
C GLU A 378 10.30 16.27 19.09
N ALA A 379 10.31 16.82 17.86
CA ALA A 379 10.95 18.08 17.55
C ALA A 379 10.14 19.32 17.93
N THR A 380 8.81 19.21 17.91
CA THR A 380 7.89 20.34 18.17
C THR A 380 7.28 20.29 19.57
N GLY A 381 7.21 19.11 20.19
CA GLY A 381 6.44 18.89 21.41
C GLY A 381 4.93 18.77 21.22
N TYR A 382 4.43 18.90 19.99
CA TYR A 382 3.01 18.78 19.62
C TYR A 382 2.74 17.45 18.97
N GLU A 383 1.58 16.85 19.22
CA GLU A 383 1.19 15.60 18.57
C GLU A 383 1.04 15.77 17.06
N ALA A 384 1.88 15.09 16.31
CA ALA A 384 1.75 14.98 14.86
C ALA A 384 1.24 13.58 14.48
N LYS A 385 0.36 13.51 13.48
CA LYS A 385 -0.24 12.29 12.97
C LYS A 385 0.25 11.99 11.55
N THR A 386 0.10 10.75 11.09
CA THR A 386 0.19 10.54 9.64
C THR A 386 -0.98 11.21 8.94
N ILE A 387 -0.78 11.68 7.69
CA ILE A 387 -1.88 12.27 6.89
C ILE A 387 -3.06 11.30 6.84
N HIS A 388 -2.82 9.99 6.67
CA HIS A 388 -3.85 8.98 6.67
C HIS A 388 -4.66 8.92 7.99
N ARG A 389 -3.98 9.01 9.14
CA ARG A 389 -4.66 9.06 10.45
C ARG A 389 -5.36 10.38 10.68
N LEU A 390 -4.80 11.48 10.19
CA LEU A 390 -5.44 12.80 10.25
C LEU A 390 -6.76 12.80 9.47
N LEU A 391 -6.79 12.11 8.32
CA LEU A 391 -7.97 11.96 7.48
C LEU A 391 -8.91 10.83 7.94
N GLU A 392 -8.62 10.16 9.04
CA GLU A 392 -9.43 9.08 9.62
C GLU A 392 -9.74 8.00 8.58
N LEU A 393 -8.68 7.34 8.07
CA LEU A 393 -8.83 6.26 7.11
C LEU A 393 -9.59 5.10 7.75
N THR A 394 -10.76 4.76 7.21
CA THR A 394 -11.55 3.59 7.59
C THR A 394 -11.22 2.41 6.68
N GLY A 395 -11.31 1.19 7.24
CA GLY A 395 -11.13 -0.05 6.48
C GLY A 395 -12.14 -0.17 5.33
N ALA A 396 -11.86 -1.08 4.38
CA ALA A 396 -12.59 -1.25 3.13
C ALA A 396 -14.11 -1.04 3.26
N PRO A 397 -14.74 -0.31 2.32
CA PRO A 397 -16.15 0.00 2.40
C PRO A 397 -16.98 -1.28 2.47
N THR A 398 -17.81 -1.39 3.49
CA THR A 398 -18.94 -2.32 3.45
C THR A 398 -19.79 -1.90 2.26
N VAL A 399 -19.80 -2.72 1.23
CA VAL A 399 -20.62 -2.51 0.04
C VAL A 399 -22.08 -2.42 0.49
N ASP A 400 -22.64 -1.21 0.52
CA ASP A 400 -24.07 -1.03 0.70
C ASP A 400 -24.76 -1.42 -0.64
N PRO A 401 -25.51 -2.53 -0.68
CA PRO A 401 -26.09 -3.04 -1.94
C PRO A 401 -27.16 -2.13 -2.55
N LYS A 402 -27.49 -1.03 -1.90
CA LYS A 402 -28.59 -0.14 -2.30
C LYS A 402 -28.19 1.11 -3.07
N ASN A 403 -26.90 1.40 -3.22
CA ASN A 403 -26.45 2.56 -3.97
C ASN A 403 -25.92 2.20 -5.35
N ASN A 404 -26.81 1.69 -6.21
CA ASN A 404 -26.61 1.53 -7.66
C ASN A 404 -26.79 2.88 -8.37
N GLY A 405 -25.91 3.82 -8.10
CA GLY A 405 -25.91 5.16 -8.73
C GLY A 405 -24.51 5.55 -9.18
N ASN A 406 -24.20 5.13 -10.40
CA ASN A 406 -23.41 5.87 -11.39
C ASN A 406 -22.30 6.78 -10.85
N THR A 407 -21.06 6.26 -10.78
CA THR A 407 -19.85 7.03 -11.19
C THR A 407 -18.64 6.10 -11.19
N GLY A 408 -17.94 6.02 -12.33
CA GLY A 408 -16.69 5.28 -12.50
C GLY A 408 -15.49 5.88 -11.72
N GLU A 409 -15.75 6.77 -10.78
CA GLU A 409 -14.74 7.50 -10.01
C GLU A 409 -14.24 6.76 -8.76
N ASN A 410 -14.97 5.76 -8.25
CA ASN A 410 -14.68 5.15 -6.94
C ASN A 410 -13.97 3.79 -6.98
N ARG A 411 -13.48 3.30 -8.12
CA ARG A 411 -12.98 1.91 -8.23
C ARG A 411 -11.47 1.73 -8.06
N LEU A 412 -10.68 2.80 -8.08
CA LEU A 412 -9.25 2.77 -7.75
C LEU A 412 -8.92 3.37 -6.38
N GLU A 413 -9.89 4.01 -5.72
CA GLU A 413 -9.80 4.48 -4.34
C GLU A 413 -10.28 3.39 -3.38
N GLY A 414 -9.47 2.37 -3.14
CA GLY A 414 -9.71 1.39 -2.06
C GLY A 414 -9.52 1.98 -0.65
N MET A 415 -9.37 3.30 -0.53
CA MET A 415 -9.24 4.03 0.72
C MET A 415 -10.42 4.99 0.88
N HIS A 416 -11.21 4.78 1.92
CA HIS A 416 -12.27 5.73 2.29
C HIS A 416 -11.78 6.55 3.48
N PHE A 417 -11.76 7.88 3.31
CA PHE A 417 -11.43 8.83 4.36
C PHE A 417 -12.71 9.44 4.93
N GLU A 418 -12.87 9.36 6.25
CA GLU A 418 -14.00 9.99 6.96
C GLU A 418 -13.92 11.52 6.89
N ARG A 419 -12.68 12.08 6.84
CA ARG A 419 -12.45 13.50 6.65
C ARG A 419 -12.40 13.81 5.16
N ASN A 420 -13.34 14.64 4.71
CA ASN A 420 -13.55 15.02 3.32
C ASN A 420 -14.33 16.34 3.23
N GLU A 421 -14.85 16.68 2.06
CA GLU A 421 -15.61 17.93 1.84
C GLU A 421 -16.89 18.05 2.70
N GLU A 422 -17.51 16.91 3.05
CA GLU A 422 -18.73 16.88 3.89
C GLU A 422 -18.40 16.85 5.40
N ASN A 423 -17.21 16.39 5.76
CA ASN A 423 -16.71 16.31 7.13
C ASN A 423 -15.26 16.81 7.22
N PRO A 424 -15.02 18.13 7.04
CA PRO A 424 -13.67 18.66 6.97
C PRO A 424 -12.93 18.62 8.32
N LEU A 425 -11.63 18.86 8.27
CA LEU A 425 -10.81 19.04 9.45
C LEU A 425 -11.17 20.36 10.16
N ASP A 426 -11.28 20.28 11.47
CA ASP A 426 -11.56 21.47 12.31
C ASP A 426 -10.19 21.99 12.82
N ALA A 427 -9.65 22.97 12.09
CA ALA A 427 -8.37 23.58 12.40
C ALA A 427 -8.22 24.95 11.70
N ASP A 428 -7.52 25.86 12.35
CA ASP A 428 -7.14 27.15 11.79
C ASP A 428 -5.84 27.06 10.96
N VAL A 429 -4.93 26.18 11.39
CA VAL A 429 -3.62 25.98 10.76
C VAL A 429 -3.32 24.49 10.64
N ILE A 430 -2.90 24.08 9.47
CA ILE A 430 -2.45 22.71 9.19
C ILE A 430 -1.02 22.78 8.66
N ILE A 431 -0.08 22.07 9.29
CA ILE A 431 1.32 22.00 8.87
C ILE A 431 1.64 20.57 8.46
N ILE A 432 2.09 20.39 7.23
CA ILE A 432 2.49 19.10 6.68
C ILE A 432 4.00 19.10 6.43
N ASP A 433 4.73 18.21 7.07
CA ASP A 433 6.17 18.02 6.83
C ASP A 433 6.43 16.83 5.87
N GLU A 434 7.65 16.73 5.35
CA GLU A 434 8.10 15.70 4.39
C GLU A 434 7.27 15.64 3.11
N MET A 435 6.89 16.80 2.58
CA MET A 435 6.05 16.92 1.38
C MET A 435 6.64 16.27 0.12
N SER A 436 7.95 16.01 0.06
CA SER A 436 8.59 15.28 -1.05
C SER A 436 8.02 13.86 -1.23
N MET A 437 7.48 13.27 -0.16
CA MET A 437 6.91 11.92 -0.16
C MET A 437 5.40 11.88 -0.51
N VAL A 438 4.75 13.03 -0.63
CA VAL A 438 3.30 13.13 -0.87
C VAL A 438 3.02 13.05 -2.36
N ASP A 439 2.21 12.06 -2.77
CA ASP A 439 1.75 11.90 -4.15
C ASP A 439 0.47 12.68 -4.45
N ILE A 440 0.03 12.64 -5.72
CA ILE A 440 -1.16 13.39 -6.14
C ILE A 440 -2.45 12.89 -5.46
N SER A 441 -2.56 11.61 -5.17
CA SER A 441 -3.74 11.03 -4.53
C SER A 441 -3.86 11.49 -3.08
N LEU A 442 -2.76 11.48 -2.36
CA LEU A 442 -2.72 11.85 -0.95
C LEU A 442 -2.96 13.35 -0.73
N ILE A 443 -2.32 14.21 -1.56
CA ILE A 443 -2.57 15.66 -1.47
C ILE A 443 -4.01 16.00 -1.87
N HIS A 444 -4.55 15.33 -2.90
CA HIS A 444 -5.93 15.52 -3.32
C HIS A 444 -6.90 15.19 -2.18
N SER A 445 -6.72 14.07 -1.50
CA SER A 445 -7.55 13.66 -0.36
C SER A 445 -7.41 14.63 0.82
N LEU A 446 -6.19 15.10 1.11
CA LEU A 446 -5.96 16.10 2.15
C LEU A 446 -6.72 17.39 1.85
N LEU A 447 -6.56 17.93 0.63
CA LEU A 447 -7.20 19.19 0.25
C LEU A 447 -8.71 19.14 0.29
N LYS A 448 -9.33 18.00 0.00
CA LYS A 448 -10.78 17.78 0.17
C LYS A 448 -11.25 17.96 1.62
N ALA A 449 -10.39 17.71 2.59
CA ALA A 449 -10.71 17.83 4.00
C ALA A 449 -10.29 19.18 4.61
N VAL A 450 -9.68 20.09 3.85
CA VAL A 450 -9.24 21.40 4.32
C VAL A 450 -10.24 22.48 3.90
N ASN A 451 -10.77 23.21 4.88
CA ASN A 451 -11.67 24.31 4.63
C ASN A 451 -10.97 25.54 4.02
N VAL A 452 -11.65 26.25 3.15
CA VAL A 452 -11.22 27.57 2.70
C VAL A 452 -11.18 28.52 3.91
N GLY A 453 -10.03 29.16 4.12
CA GLY A 453 -9.76 30.00 5.29
C GLY A 453 -8.82 29.34 6.31
N THR A 454 -8.66 28.02 6.32
CA THR A 454 -7.61 27.32 7.04
C THR A 454 -6.28 27.63 6.37
N ARG A 455 -5.23 27.93 7.16
CA ARG A 455 -3.87 28.09 6.66
C ARG A 455 -3.21 26.74 6.48
N LEU A 456 -2.73 26.47 5.27
CA LEU A 456 -2.02 25.24 4.93
C LEU A 456 -0.54 25.54 4.68
N ILE A 457 0.33 25.00 5.50
CA ILE A 457 1.79 25.17 5.42
C ILE A 457 2.39 23.83 5.04
N LEU A 458 3.04 23.79 3.87
CA LEU A 458 3.64 22.61 3.28
C LEU A 458 5.15 22.69 3.38
N VAL A 459 5.77 21.77 4.09
CA VAL A 459 7.22 21.79 4.35
C VAL A 459 7.88 20.56 3.75
N GLY A 460 9.03 20.72 3.10
CA GLY A 460 9.75 19.58 2.53
C GLY A 460 11.08 19.95 1.91
N ASP A 461 11.78 18.94 1.43
CA ASP A 461 13.04 19.11 0.71
C ASP A 461 12.83 18.62 -0.74
N VAL A 462 12.77 19.56 -1.67
CA VAL A 462 12.51 19.30 -3.10
C VAL A 462 13.63 18.48 -3.78
N ASN A 463 14.81 18.41 -3.18
CA ASN A 463 15.98 17.72 -3.71
C ASN A 463 16.06 16.26 -3.26
N GLN A 464 15.23 15.84 -2.30
CA GLN A 464 15.09 14.42 -1.94
C GLN A 464 14.36 13.64 -3.01
N LEU A 465 14.38 12.30 -2.86
CA LEU A 465 13.62 11.42 -3.74
C LEU A 465 12.14 11.79 -3.74
N PRO A 466 11.48 11.77 -4.90
CA PRO A 466 10.04 12.01 -4.99
C PRO A 466 9.24 10.88 -4.35
N SER A 467 7.92 11.10 -4.24
CA SER A 467 6.96 10.10 -3.74
C SER A 467 7.04 8.78 -4.52
N VAL A 468 6.67 7.66 -3.90
CA VAL A 468 6.55 6.38 -4.61
C VAL A 468 5.34 6.39 -5.56
N GLY A 469 4.24 7.01 -5.14
CA GLY A 469 3.03 7.16 -5.95
C GLY A 469 3.15 8.19 -7.08
N PRO A 470 2.10 8.33 -7.89
CA PRO A 470 2.12 9.15 -9.10
C PRO A 470 2.15 10.66 -8.80
N GLY A 471 2.79 11.39 -9.73
CA GLY A 471 2.94 12.84 -9.65
C GLY A 471 4.24 13.30 -9.01
N ASN A 472 4.45 14.61 -9.01
CA ASN A 472 5.61 15.29 -8.43
C ASN A 472 5.17 16.57 -7.73
N VAL A 473 4.27 16.40 -6.76
CA VAL A 473 3.45 17.48 -6.17
C VAL A 473 4.27 18.67 -5.70
N LEU A 474 5.23 18.46 -4.80
CA LEU A 474 6.01 19.56 -4.22
C LEU A 474 6.78 20.33 -5.31
N ARG A 475 7.42 19.61 -6.22
CA ARG A 475 8.20 20.21 -7.32
C ARG A 475 7.30 20.97 -8.30
N ASP A 476 6.16 20.41 -8.68
CA ASP A 476 5.21 21.03 -9.61
C ASP A 476 4.63 22.32 -9.01
N MET A 477 4.28 22.31 -7.73
CA MET A 477 3.81 23.51 -7.03
C MET A 477 4.88 24.62 -6.99
N ILE A 478 6.12 24.28 -6.63
CA ILE A 478 7.22 25.25 -6.62
C ILE A 478 7.51 25.75 -8.02
N ALA A 479 7.57 24.86 -9.02
CA ALA A 479 7.88 25.22 -10.40
C ALA A 479 6.77 26.00 -11.11
N SER A 480 5.54 26.01 -10.58
CA SER A 480 4.44 26.81 -11.10
C SER A 480 4.61 28.32 -10.80
N GLU A 481 5.36 28.67 -9.77
CA GLU A 481 5.53 30.05 -9.27
C GLU A 481 4.21 30.76 -8.92
N ALA A 482 3.11 30.00 -8.79
CA ALA A 482 1.77 30.53 -8.53
C ALA A 482 1.48 30.75 -7.03
N PHE A 483 2.29 30.19 -6.16
CA PHE A 483 2.06 30.19 -4.71
C PHE A 483 3.27 30.76 -3.96
N PRO A 484 3.09 31.31 -2.75
CA PRO A 484 4.19 31.74 -1.90
C PRO A 484 5.14 30.58 -1.58
N VAL A 485 6.41 30.75 -1.88
CA VAL A 485 7.48 29.78 -1.61
C VAL A 485 8.62 30.44 -0.88
N VAL A 486 9.01 29.91 0.27
CA VAL A 486 10.21 30.32 0.98
C VAL A 486 11.25 29.21 0.89
N LYS A 487 12.40 29.51 0.28
CA LYS A 487 13.50 28.58 0.11
C LYS A 487 14.60 28.88 1.13
N LEU A 488 14.67 28.04 2.19
CA LEU A 488 15.71 28.16 3.21
C LEU A 488 17.05 27.64 2.65
N THR A 489 18.03 28.53 2.53
CA THR A 489 19.33 28.21 1.92
C THR A 489 20.50 28.31 2.90
N LYS A 490 20.33 29.07 4.00
CA LYS A 490 21.39 29.28 4.97
C LYS A 490 21.63 28.06 5.86
N ILE A 491 22.86 27.58 5.87
CA ILE A 491 23.30 26.53 6.80
C ILE A 491 23.72 27.20 8.11
N PHE A 492 23.09 26.82 9.21
CA PHE A 492 23.41 27.35 10.51
C PHE A 492 24.77 26.89 11.02
N ARG A 493 25.40 27.73 11.87
CA ARG A 493 26.78 27.55 12.33
C ARG A 493 27.04 26.16 12.96
N GLN A 494 26.11 25.65 13.74
CA GLN A 494 26.21 24.29 14.31
C GLN A 494 26.16 23.22 13.23
N ALA A 495 25.25 23.36 12.28
CA ALA A 495 25.08 22.45 11.15
C ALA A 495 26.31 22.49 10.19
N ALA A 496 26.94 23.64 10.03
CA ALA A 496 28.14 23.82 9.22
C ALA A 496 29.40 23.10 9.80
N GLN A 497 29.35 22.63 11.04
CA GLN A 497 30.41 21.81 11.64
C GLN A 497 30.27 20.32 11.28
N SER A 498 29.14 19.89 10.74
CA SER A 498 28.89 18.53 10.27
C SER A 498 29.29 18.39 8.80
N ASP A 499 30.24 17.50 8.52
CA ASP A 499 30.59 17.16 7.14
C ASP A 499 29.45 16.42 6.42
N ILE A 500 28.53 15.75 7.13
CA ILE A 500 27.30 15.19 6.55
C ILE A 500 26.50 16.30 5.87
N ILE A 501 26.25 17.37 6.57
CA ILE A 501 25.44 18.49 6.06
C ILE A 501 26.16 19.23 4.94
N VAL A 502 27.42 19.58 5.15
CA VAL A 502 28.22 20.28 4.15
C VAL A 502 28.35 19.46 2.86
N ASN A 503 28.60 18.15 2.99
CA ASN A 503 28.72 17.27 1.84
C ASN A 503 27.35 16.99 1.19
N ALA A 504 26.25 16.95 1.94
CA ALA A 504 24.91 16.83 1.35
C ALA A 504 24.63 18.03 0.42
N HIS A 505 24.96 19.26 0.84
CA HIS A 505 24.81 20.43 -0.02
C HIS A 505 25.72 20.34 -1.26
N LYS A 506 26.97 19.94 -1.11
CA LYS A 506 27.87 19.71 -2.25
C LYS A 506 27.34 18.67 -3.22
N ILE A 507 26.81 17.53 -2.71
CA ILE A 507 26.17 16.50 -3.54
C ILE A 507 25.00 17.11 -4.31
N ASN A 508 24.15 17.88 -3.62
CA ASN A 508 23.00 18.52 -4.24
C ASN A 508 23.41 19.47 -5.38
N ASP A 509 24.46 20.25 -5.16
CA ASP A 509 24.96 21.21 -6.12
C ASP A 509 25.86 20.59 -7.21
N GLY A 510 26.10 19.28 -7.17
CA GLY A 510 26.94 18.53 -8.12
C GLY A 510 28.43 18.80 -7.92
N GLU A 511 28.83 19.28 -6.77
CA GLU A 511 30.22 19.56 -6.45
C GLU A 511 30.97 18.31 -6.00
N THR A 512 32.28 18.31 -6.22
CA THR A 512 33.14 17.22 -5.76
C THR A 512 33.24 17.18 -4.23
N VAL A 513 32.96 16.02 -3.65
CA VAL A 513 33.07 15.78 -2.22
C VAL A 513 34.47 15.23 -1.88
N PRO A 514 35.20 15.81 -0.91
CA PRO A 514 36.54 15.35 -0.54
C PRO A 514 36.46 14.07 0.32
N LEU A 515 36.51 12.90 -0.34
CA LEU A 515 36.38 11.58 0.30
C LEU A 515 37.61 11.13 1.11
N ASN A 516 38.76 11.75 0.89
CA ASN A 516 40.02 11.46 1.58
C ASN A 516 40.29 12.34 2.81
N LYS A 517 39.40 13.29 3.11
CA LYS A 517 39.48 14.18 4.27
C LYS A 517 39.17 13.39 5.56
N LYS A 518 39.94 13.59 6.62
CA LYS A 518 39.58 13.11 7.95
C LYS A 518 38.31 13.84 8.41
N SER A 519 37.24 13.11 8.54
CA SER A 519 35.95 13.59 9.04
C SER A 519 35.58 12.82 10.31
N ARG A 520 34.72 13.43 11.14
CA ARG A 520 34.15 12.78 12.32
C ARG A 520 32.84 12.05 12.00
N ASP A 521 32.09 12.56 11.04
CA ASP A 521 30.71 12.12 10.78
C ASP A 521 30.49 11.68 9.32
N PHE A 522 31.45 11.90 8.40
CA PHE A 522 31.35 11.48 7.01
C PHE A 522 32.60 10.70 6.61
N LEU A 523 32.47 9.37 6.56
CA LEU A 523 33.61 8.44 6.36
C LEU A 523 33.48 7.72 5.02
N PHE A 524 34.61 7.53 4.33
CA PHE A 524 34.67 6.75 3.11
C PHE A 524 35.75 5.65 3.24
N ILE A 525 35.36 4.41 2.97
CA ILE A 525 36.24 3.25 2.99
C ILE A 525 36.33 2.69 1.56
N ARG A 526 37.50 2.82 0.93
CA ARG A 526 37.71 2.30 -0.43
C ARG A 526 37.76 0.76 -0.43
N ARG A 527 36.90 0.15 -1.24
CA ARG A 527 36.87 -1.28 -1.55
C ARG A 527 36.40 -1.46 -2.98
N ASP A 528 37.13 -2.30 -3.72
CA ASP A 528 36.85 -2.51 -5.13
C ASP A 528 35.98 -3.77 -5.38
N TYR A 529 35.93 -4.70 -4.41
CA TYR A 529 35.21 -5.97 -4.55
C TYR A 529 33.96 -6.04 -3.63
N PRO A 530 32.82 -6.51 -4.15
CA PRO A 530 31.59 -6.64 -3.34
C PRO A 530 31.76 -7.45 -2.06
N ALA A 531 32.54 -8.54 -2.06
CA ALA A 531 32.76 -9.35 -0.88
C ALA A 531 33.48 -8.59 0.25
N ASP A 532 34.45 -7.73 -0.09
CA ASP A 532 35.18 -6.91 0.89
C ASP A 532 34.25 -5.79 1.42
N ILE A 533 33.40 -5.23 0.55
CA ILE A 533 32.37 -4.26 0.95
C ILE A 533 31.44 -4.87 2.01
N VAL A 534 30.90 -6.05 1.74
CA VAL A 534 29.99 -6.75 2.68
C VAL A 534 30.69 -7.04 4.00
N LYS A 535 31.93 -7.53 3.96
CA LYS A 535 32.72 -7.82 5.16
C LYS A 535 32.93 -6.57 6.03
N ASP A 536 33.32 -5.46 5.40
CA ASP A 536 33.53 -4.21 6.15
C ASP A 536 32.21 -3.65 6.69
N MET A 537 31.12 -3.73 5.94
CA MET A 537 29.79 -3.32 6.43
C MET A 537 29.38 -4.13 7.67
N MET A 538 29.64 -5.45 7.69
CA MET A 538 29.37 -6.29 8.86
C MET A 538 30.16 -5.83 10.09
N VAL A 539 31.46 -5.56 9.93
CA VAL A 539 32.32 -5.09 11.02
C VAL A 539 31.89 -3.69 11.50
N LEU A 540 31.53 -2.81 10.57
CA LEU A 540 31.06 -1.46 10.93
C LEU A 540 29.78 -1.52 11.78
N VAL A 541 28.79 -2.29 11.36
CA VAL A 541 27.49 -2.38 12.02
C VAL A 541 27.58 -3.13 13.35
N GLN A 542 28.37 -4.20 13.41
CA GLN A 542 28.46 -5.03 14.62
C GLN A 542 29.37 -4.42 15.70
N ASP A 543 30.55 -3.91 15.29
CA ASP A 543 31.63 -3.64 16.27
C ASP A 543 31.99 -2.16 16.37
N LYS A 544 31.99 -1.42 15.25
CA LYS A 544 32.58 -0.08 15.22
C LYS A 544 31.58 1.03 15.49
N LEU A 545 30.51 1.07 14.72
CA LEU A 545 29.55 2.18 14.77
C LEU A 545 28.72 2.22 16.05
N PRO A 546 28.26 1.09 16.65
CA PRO A 546 27.52 1.15 17.92
C PRO A 546 28.26 1.94 19.00
N ASN A 547 29.56 1.64 19.19
CA ASN A 547 30.40 2.36 20.15
C ASN A 547 30.68 3.81 19.72
N TYR A 548 30.80 4.04 18.40
CA TYR A 548 31.17 5.37 17.88
C TYR A 548 30.04 6.39 18.00
N VAL A 549 28.80 5.98 17.76
CA VAL A 549 27.62 6.86 17.81
C VAL A 549 26.79 6.67 19.09
N HIS A 550 27.24 5.81 20.02
CA HIS A 550 26.54 5.50 21.27
C HIS A 550 25.08 5.02 21.05
N ALA A 551 24.92 4.07 20.11
CA ALA A 551 23.63 3.50 19.74
C ALA A 551 23.69 1.98 19.72
N GLU A 552 22.53 1.33 19.76
CA GLU A 552 22.45 -0.13 19.59
C GLU A 552 22.72 -0.53 18.13
N MET A 553 23.18 -1.77 17.93
CA MET A 553 23.40 -2.31 16.58
C MET A 553 22.11 -2.26 15.74
N SER A 554 20.97 -2.47 16.34
CA SER A 554 19.66 -2.41 15.72
C SER A 554 19.31 -1.03 15.15
N ASP A 555 19.89 0.05 15.70
CA ASP A 555 19.61 1.42 15.28
C ASP A 555 20.47 1.87 14.09
N ILE A 556 21.50 1.09 13.77
CA ILE A 556 22.38 1.35 12.63
C ILE A 556 21.75 0.73 11.39
N GLN A 557 21.72 1.48 10.28
CA GLN A 557 21.05 1.04 9.08
C GLN A 557 21.99 0.93 7.89
N ILE A 558 21.99 -0.24 7.25
CA ILE A 558 22.57 -0.42 5.92
C ILE A 558 21.52 -0.02 4.89
N MET A 559 21.90 0.85 3.97
CA MET A 559 21.04 1.30 2.87
C MET A 559 21.72 1.10 1.53
N THR A 560 21.04 0.46 0.59
CA THR A 560 21.56 0.19 -0.75
C THR A 560 20.66 0.74 -1.85
N PRO A 561 21.21 1.14 -3.00
CA PRO A 561 20.44 1.56 -4.18
C PRO A 561 19.55 0.46 -4.76
N MET A 562 19.96 -0.81 -4.61
CA MET A 562 19.43 -1.93 -5.38
C MET A 562 18.69 -2.95 -4.51
N ARG A 563 17.67 -3.59 -5.11
CA ARG A 563 16.97 -4.71 -4.49
C ARG A 563 17.67 -6.05 -4.79
N LYS A 564 18.15 -6.24 -6.02
CA LYS A 564 18.81 -7.46 -6.52
C LYS A 564 20.31 -7.24 -6.74
N GLY A 565 21.07 -8.34 -6.86
CA GLY A 565 22.51 -8.33 -7.05
C GLY A 565 23.30 -8.56 -5.76
N ALA A 566 24.62 -8.67 -5.84
CA ALA A 566 25.49 -9.01 -4.69
C ALA A 566 25.40 -8.00 -3.53
N LEU A 567 25.18 -6.73 -3.83
CA LEU A 567 24.99 -5.65 -2.86
C LEU A 567 23.53 -5.18 -2.80
N GLY A 568 22.59 -5.96 -3.32
CA GLY A 568 21.15 -5.72 -3.21
C GLY A 568 20.59 -6.19 -1.88
N VAL A 569 19.44 -5.64 -1.51
CA VAL A 569 18.73 -5.92 -0.24
C VAL A 569 18.54 -7.42 0.00
N GLU A 570 18.14 -8.18 -1.02
CA GLU A 570 17.85 -9.61 -0.89
C GLU A 570 19.10 -10.41 -0.50
N ALA A 571 20.24 -10.18 -1.18
CA ALA A 571 21.50 -10.85 -0.90
C ALA A 571 22.12 -10.37 0.42
N LEU A 572 22.06 -9.07 0.69
CA LEU A 572 22.58 -8.49 1.92
C LEU A 572 21.83 -9.00 3.15
N ASN A 573 20.50 -8.98 3.14
CA ASN A 573 19.72 -9.44 4.28
C ASN A 573 19.98 -10.89 4.63
N LYS A 574 20.15 -11.76 3.63
CA LYS A 574 20.51 -13.17 3.86
C LYS A 574 21.88 -13.31 4.55
N GLN A 575 22.90 -12.62 4.04
CA GLN A 575 24.26 -12.69 4.59
C GLN A 575 24.34 -12.04 5.99
N LEU A 576 23.64 -10.93 6.19
CA LEU A 576 23.60 -10.22 7.46
C LEU A 576 22.83 -11.00 8.52
N GLN A 577 21.73 -11.67 8.16
CA GLN A 577 21.01 -12.57 9.06
C GLN A 577 21.89 -13.74 9.50
N GLU A 578 22.57 -14.40 8.58
CA GLU A 578 23.50 -15.49 8.91
C GLU A 578 24.62 -15.05 9.86
N LYS A 579 25.08 -13.81 9.74
CA LYS A 579 26.14 -13.24 10.57
C LYS A 579 25.64 -12.76 11.93
N PHE A 580 24.55 -11.98 11.95
CA PHE A 580 24.07 -11.29 13.15
C PHE A 580 23.09 -12.12 13.97
N ASN A 581 22.34 -12.98 13.32
CA ASN A 581 21.35 -13.84 13.93
C ASN A 581 21.41 -15.27 13.34
N PRO A 582 22.53 -16.02 13.56
CA PRO A 582 22.67 -17.36 13.01
C PRO A 582 21.62 -18.33 13.57
N PRO A 583 21.29 -19.41 12.82
CA PRO A 583 20.39 -20.44 13.31
C PRO A 583 20.94 -21.10 14.57
N ALA A 584 20.07 -21.43 15.50
CA ALA A 584 20.40 -22.15 16.70
C ALA A 584 19.26 -23.12 17.11
N PRO A 585 19.54 -24.25 17.78
CA PRO A 585 18.52 -25.25 18.12
C PRO A 585 17.36 -24.72 18.97
N ASN A 586 17.58 -23.64 19.69
CA ASN A 586 16.59 -22.98 20.55
C ASN A 586 15.89 -21.77 19.90
N LYS A 587 16.21 -21.44 18.66
CA LYS A 587 15.56 -20.35 17.92
C LYS A 587 14.52 -20.91 16.97
N GLN A 588 13.32 -20.43 17.10
CA GLN A 588 12.22 -20.75 16.20
C GLN A 588 12.38 -19.99 14.89
N GLU A 589 12.02 -20.65 13.80
CA GLU A 589 12.05 -20.13 12.44
C GLU A 589 10.73 -20.37 11.74
N LYS A 590 10.40 -19.48 10.81
CA LYS A 590 9.26 -19.61 9.90
C LYS A 590 9.65 -19.16 8.51
N GLU A 591 9.48 -20.03 7.53
CA GLU A 591 9.61 -19.67 6.13
C GLU A 591 8.29 -19.11 5.61
N SER A 592 8.36 -17.96 4.92
CA SER A 592 7.26 -17.33 4.21
C SER A 592 7.77 -16.62 2.97
N GLY A 593 7.17 -16.88 1.81
CA GLY A 593 7.55 -16.23 0.54
C GLY A 593 9.02 -16.41 0.14
N GLY A 594 9.68 -17.50 0.54
CA GLY A 594 11.11 -17.77 0.28
C GLY A 594 12.07 -17.02 1.24
N THR A 595 11.53 -16.31 2.24
CA THR A 595 12.29 -15.67 3.32
C THR A 595 12.15 -16.49 4.60
N ILE A 596 13.28 -16.77 5.27
CA ILE A 596 13.28 -17.41 6.60
C ILE A 596 13.32 -16.30 7.63
N PHE A 597 12.24 -16.20 8.42
CA PHE A 597 12.18 -15.34 9.59
C PHE A 597 12.59 -16.13 10.84
N ARG A 598 13.37 -15.52 11.68
CA ARG A 598 13.96 -16.14 12.89
C ARG A 598 13.78 -15.22 14.11
N VAL A 599 13.53 -15.79 15.27
CA VAL A 599 13.48 -15.02 16.51
C VAL A 599 14.78 -14.22 16.68
N GLY A 600 14.66 -12.92 16.91
CA GLY A 600 15.75 -11.95 16.98
C GLY A 600 16.04 -11.22 15.67
N ASP A 601 15.38 -11.55 14.56
CA ASP A 601 15.56 -10.83 13.30
C ASP A 601 14.99 -9.40 13.38
N LYS A 602 15.71 -8.48 12.73
CA LYS A 602 15.24 -7.13 12.43
C LYS A 602 14.36 -7.18 11.19
N VAL A 603 13.13 -6.73 11.33
CA VAL A 603 12.13 -6.69 10.25
C VAL A 603 11.56 -5.31 10.05
N MET A 604 10.96 -5.08 8.89
CA MET A 604 10.26 -3.85 8.54
C MET A 604 8.88 -4.19 8.00
N GLN A 605 7.87 -3.45 8.44
CA GLN A 605 6.55 -3.42 7.82
C GLN A 605 6.65 -2.79 6.42
N ILE A 606 6.12 -3.45 5.40
CA ILE A 606 6.24 -3.00 4.01
C ILE A 606 4.93 -2.52 3.39
N LYS A 607 3.85 -2.63 4.14
CA LYS A 607 2.50 -2.14 3.80
C LYS A 607 1.91 -1.41 5.00
N ASN A 608 1.04 -0.43 4.79
CA ASN A 608 0.27 0.14 5.88
C ASN A 608 -0.81 -0.87 6.30
N ASN A 609 -0.87 -1.21 7.58
CA ASN A 609 -1.94 -2.00 8.16
C ASN A 609 -2.54 -1.21 9.33
N TYR A 610 -3.70 -0.60 9.09
CA TYR A 610 -4.36 0.31 10.04
C TYR A 610 -5.16 -0.42 11.10
N GLN A 611 -5.48 -1.71 10.89
CA GLN A 611 -6.35 -2.51 11.75
C GLN A 611 -5.58 -3.47 12.65
N ILE A 612 -4.28 -3.64 12.42
CA ILE A 612 -3.48 -4.52 13.26
C ILE A 612 -3.32 -3.90 14.64
N GLU A 613 -3.71 -4.66 15.65
CA GLU A 613 -3.63 -4.20 17.04
C GLU A 613 -2.21 -4.30 17.56
N TRP A 614 -1.83 -3.34 18.39
CA TRP A 614 -0.60 -3.40 19.18
C TRP A 614 -0.88 -3.12 20.63
N GLU A 615 -0.02 -3.66 21.49
CA GLU A 615 -0.06 -3.38 22.92
C GLU A 615 1.33 -3.15 23.48
N VAL A 616 1.43 -2.29 24.49
CA VAL A 616 2.64 -2.11 25.30
C VAL A 616 2.44 -2.88 26.59
N ARG A 617 3.32 -3.83 26.86
CA ARG A 617 3.25 -4.68 28.06
C ARG A 617 4.24 -4.22 29.14
N ASN A 618 3.82 -4.24 30.40
CA ASN A 618 4.72 -4.04 31.51
C ASN A 618 5.61 -5.28 31.73
N ARG A 619 6.55 -5.21 32.70
CA ARG A 619 7.46 -6.33 33.02
C ARG A 619 6.76 -7.62 33.48
N TYR A 620 5.48 -7.56 33.77
CA TYR A 620 4.65 -8.72 34.16
C TYR A 620 3.80 -9.26 33.02
N GLY A 621 3.98 -8.73 31.79
CA GLY A 621 3.22 -9.12 30.60
C GLY A 621 1.79 -8.55 30.54
N ILE A 622 1.45 -7.62 31.44
CA ILE A 622 0.12 -6.99 31.47
C ILE A 622 0.12 -5.79 30.52
N PRO A 623 -0.86 -5.69 29.60
CA PRO A 623 -1.00 -4.53 28.72
C PRO A 623 -1.24 -3.25 29.55
N VAL A 624 -0.45 -2.22 29.30
CA VAL A 624 -0.55 -0.88 29.91
C VAL A 624 -0.98 0.18 28.93
N ASP A 625 -0.80 -0.09 27.63
CA ASP A 625 -1.24 0.76 26.54
C ASP A 625 -1.63 -0.11 25.35
N LYS A 626 -2.57 0.35 24.53
CA LYS A 626 -3.08 -0.35 23.35
C LYS A 626 -3.42 0.63 22.26
N GLY A 627 -3.32 0.19 21.02
CA GLY A 627 -3.75 0.96 19.87
C GLY A 627 -3.78 0.10 18.61
N GLU A 628 -4.02 0.74 17.50
CA GLU A 628 -4.09 0.12 16.18
C GLU A 628 -3.13 0.79 15.22
N GLY A 629 -2.70 0.02 14.23
CA GLY A 629 -1.91 0.49 13.09
C GLY A 629 -0.41 0.29 13.23
N VAL A 630 0.16 -0.36 12.19
CA VAL A 630 1.60 -0.44 11.91
C VAL A 630 1.79 0.00 10.46
N PHE A 631 2.79 0.84 10.23
CA PHE A 631 2.92 1.54 8.97
C PHE A 631 4.14 1.13 8.17
N ASN A 632 4.05 1.31 6.87
CA ASN A 632 5.17 1.08 5.96
C ASN A 632 6.41 1.89 6.43
N GLY A 633 7.52 1.18 6.61
CA GLY A 633 8.76 1.72 7.15
C GLY A 633 8.97 1.51 8.65
N ASP A 634 7.94 1.12 9.43
CA ASP A 634 8.13 0.76 10.84
C ASP A 634 9.05 -0.46 10.93
N THR A 635 10.07 -0.38 11.80
CA THR A 635 10.99 -1.49 12.03
C THR A 635 10.82 -2.06 13.40
N GLY A 636 10.99 -3.37 13.51
CA GLY A 636 10.86 -4.10 14.77
C GLY A 636 11.78 -5.31 14.83
N ILE A 637 11.75 -5.98 15.98
CA ILE A 637 12.51 -7.21 16.24
C ILE A 637 11.51 -8.34 16.51
N ILE A 638 11.70 -9.48 15.85
CA ILE A 638 10.90 -10.67 16.11
C ILE A 638 11.23 -11.19 17.52
N ARG A 639 10.22 -11.24 18.40
CA ARG A 639 10.36 -11.68 19.79
C ARG A 639 9.96 -13.13 19.99
N SER A 640 8.93 -13.59 19.31
CA SER A 640 8.48 -14.97 19.38
C SER A 640 7.89 -15.44 18.04
N ILE A 641 7.98 -16.75 17.80
CA ILE A 641 7.30 -17.44 16.70
C ILE A 641 6.59 -18.63 17.33
N ASN A 642 5.28 -18.69 17.21
CA ASN A 642 4.46 -19.77 17.72
C ASN A 642 3.89 -20.58 16.56
N SER A 643 4.52 -21.72 16.27
CA SER A 643 4.10 -22.60 15.16
C SER A 643 2.75 -23.29 15.43
N PHE A 644 2.31 -23.37 16.69
CA PHE A 644 1.03 -23.97 17.05
C PHE A 644 -0.14 -23.01 16.87
N ALA A 645 0.06 -21.73 17.28
CA ALA A 645 -0.94 -20.69 17.09
C ALA A 645 -0.85 -20.07 15.68
N GLU A 646 0.17 -20.44 14.88
CA GLU A 646 0.49 -19.83 13.59
C GLU A 646 0.65 -18.30 13.67
N THR A 647 1.33 -17.84 14.74
CA THR A 647 1.55 -16.41 14.99
C THR A 647 3.03 -16.07 15.19
N MET A 648 3.35 -14.82 14.95
CA MET A 648 4.66 -14.22 15.17
C MET A 648 4.48 -12.89 15.90
N GLU A 649 5.18 -12.70 17.02
CA GLU A 649 5.19 -11.43 17.72
C GLU A 649 6.40 -10.59 17.32
N VAL A 650 6.16 -9.35 16.94
CA VAL A 650 7.18 -8.35 16.60
C VAL A 650 7.09 -7.17 17.55
N GLU A 651 8.20 -6.80 18.17
CA GLU A 651 8.32 -5.60 18.98
C GLU A 651 8.83 -4.45 18.10
N PHE A 652 7.98 -3.46 17.91
CA PHE A 652 8.31 -2.20 17.23
C PHE A 652 8.78 -1.12 18.22
N ASP A 653 9.09 0.07 17.72
CA ASP A 653 9.47 1.22 18.53
C ASP A 653 8.45 1.45 19.67
N GLU A 654 8.91 2.01 20.81
CA GLU A 654 8.10 2.27 22.02
C GLU A 654 7.58 0.99 22.69
N ARG A 655 8.21 -0.16 22.41
CA ARG A 655 7.82 -1.48 22.93
C ARG A 655 6.42 -1.92 22.52
N ARG A 656 5.94 -1.44 21.37
CA ARG A 656 4.66 -1.88 20.79
C ARG A 656 4.80 -3.33 20.31
N MET A 657 4.12 -4.25 20.99
CA MET A 657 4.05 -5.65 20.62
C MET A 657 2.90 -5.86 19.66
N VAL A 658 3.20 -6.46 18.52
CA VAL A 658 2.24 -6.76 17.45
C VAL A 658 2.26 -8.25 17.18
N GLU A 659 1.10 -8.88 17.15
CA GLU A 659 0.95 -10.28 16.77
C GLU A 659 0.51 -10.37 15.29
N TYR A 660 1.32 -11.02 14.48
CA TYR A 660 1.03 -11.34 13.09
C TYR A 660 0.60 -12.80 12.97
N SER A 661 -0.50 -13.06 12.28
CA SER A 661 -0.76 -14.41 11.77
C SER A 661 0.25 -14.75 10.66
N PHE A 662 0.53 -16.03 10.43
CA PHE A 662 1.46 -16.45 9.37
C PHE A 662 1.01 -16.01 7.97
N LYS A 663 -0.26 -15.73 7.75
CA LYS A 663 -0.79 -15.17 6.50
C LYS A 663 -0.39 -13.71 6.29
N GLN A 664 -0.20 -12.96 7.37
CA GLN A 664 0.20 -11.55 7.34
C GLN A 664 1.71 -11.35 7.22
N LEU A 665 2.52 -12.43 7.25
CA LEU A 665 3.99 -12.31 7.13
C LEU A 665 4.44 -11.75 5.77
N GLU A 666 3.59 -11.74 4.76
CA GLU A 666 3.83 -11.02 3.50
C GLU A 666 3.93 -9.50 3.65
N GLU A 667 3.50 -8.96 4.79
CA GLU A 667 3.62 -7.54 5.15
C GLU A 667 4.98 -7.19 5.76
N LEU A 668 5.82 -8.20 6.03
CA LEU A 668 7.13 -8.04 6.67
C LEU A 668 8.27 -8.41 5.71
N GLU A 669 9.36 -7.67 5.79
CA GLU A 669 10.65 -8.03 5.16
C GLU A 669 11.78 -7.94 6.20
N LEU A 670 12.86 -8.72 6.00
CA LEU A 670 14.08 -8.53 6.78
C LEU A 670 14.64 -7.12 6.55
N ALA A 671 15.12 -6.47 7.58
CA ALA A 671 15.52 -5.06 7.57
C ALA A 671 16.95 -4.78 8.08
N TYR A 672 17.82 -5.74 8.05
CA TYR A 672 19.27 -5.50 8.27
C TYR A 672 19.82 -4.53 7.22
N ALA A 673 19.42 -4.72 5.97
CA ALA A 673 19.60 -3.79 4.87
C ALA A 673 18.25 -3.43 4.24
N ILE A 674 18.10 -2.17 3.85
CA ILE A 674 16.90 -1.65 3.16
C ILE A 674 17.30 -0.90 1.89
N THR A 675 16.35 -0.66 0.99
CA THR A 675 16.60 0.28 -0.11
C THR A 675 16.58 1.72 0.41
N ILE A 676 17.33 2.60 -0.25
CA ILE A 676 17.34 4.03 0.07
C ILE A 676 15.92 4.63 -0.02
N HIS A 677 15.10 4.16 -0.97
CA HIS A 677 13.69 4.58 -1.07
C HIS A 677 12.88 4.27 0.20
N LYS A 678 13.12 3.11 0.81
CA LYS A 678 12.42 2.72 2.06
C LYS A 678 12.93 3.46 3.31
N SER A 679 14.03 4.20 3.21
CA SER A 679 14.53 5.03 4.30
C SER A 679 13.91 6.43 4.35
N GLN A 680 13.12 6.82 3.35
CA GLN A 680 12.46 8.13 3.33
C GLN A 680 11.60 8.33 4.59
N GLY A 681 11.59 9.55 5.13
CA GLY A 681 10.91 9.89 6.38
C GLY A 681 11.58 9.35 7.66
N SER A 682 12.64 8.53 7.53
CA SER A 682 13.38 7.97 8.67
C SER A 682 14.73 8.67 8.83
N GLU A 683 15.26 8.66 10.05
CA GLU A 683 16.64 9.06 10.37
C GLU A 683 17.25 8.02 11.30
N TYR A 684 18.56 7.83 11.16
CA TYR A 684 19.30 6.82 11.91
C TYR A 684 20.53 7.42 12.57
N PRO A 685 20.95 6.95 13.75
CA PRO A 685 22.21 7.39 14.37
C PRO A 685 23.40 7.24 13.45
N ALA A 686 23.52 6.12 12.76
CA ALA A 686 24.52 5.90 11.72
C ALA A 686 23.95 5.14 10.53
N VAL A 687 24.49 5.45 9.36
CA VAL A 687 24.11 4.85 8.08
C VAL A 687 25.34 4.28 7.39
N VAL A 688 25.21 3.08 6.83
CA VAL A 688 26.25 2.43 6.03
C VAL A 688 25.73 2.22 4.61
N ILE A 689 26.46 2.72 3.62
CA ILE A 689 26.02 2.74 2.22
C ILE A 689 27.09 2.06 1.36
N PRO A 690 26.80 0.92 0.71
CA PRO A 690 27.69 0.35 -0.30
C PRO A 690 27.65 1.19 -1.58
N VAL A 691 28.84 1.52 -2.10
CA VAL A 691 28.99 2.32 -3.32
C VAL A 691 29.74 1.48 -4.36
N HIS A 692 29.00 0.89 -5.28
CA HIS A 692 29.53 0.03 -6.34
C HIS A 692 28.70 0.20 -7.62
N SER A 693 29.21 -0.36 -8.73
CA SER A 693 28.49 -0.28 -10.02
C SER A 693 27.06 -0.81 -9.95
N GLY A 694 26.16 -0.11 -10.62
CA GLY A 694 24.75 -0.45 -10.71
C GLY A 694 24.09 0.17 -11.94
N PRO A 695 22.79 -0.07 -12.16
CA PRO A 695 22.04 0.55 -13.26
C PRO A 695 22.09 2.08 -13.17
N ARG A 696 22.47 2.75 -14.26
CA ARG A 696 22.61 4.21 -14.30
C ARG A 696 21.36 4.96 -13.84
N MET A 697 20.17 4.41 -14.15
CA MET A 697 18.89 4.96 -13.75
C MET A 697 18.65 4.99 -12.23
N LEU A 698 19.33 4.12 -11.48
CA LEU A 698 19.24 4.06 -10.02
C LEU A 698 20.38 4.80 -9.33
N MET A 699 21.53 4.96 -10.01
CA MET A 699 22.73 5.58 -9.44
C MET A 699 22.72 7.09 -9.67
N THR A 700 21.78 7.79 -9.01
CA THR A 700 21.49 9.20 -9.24
C THR A 700 21.90 10.10 -8.07
N ARG A 701 22.10 11.40 -8.35
CA ARG A 701 22.40 12.43 -7.36
C ARG A 701 21.36 12.47 -6.22
N ASN A 702 20.10 12.49 -6.54
CA ASN A 702 19.02 12.55 -5.54
C ASN A 702 18.99 11.32 -4.63
N LEU A 703 19.37 10.15 -5.17
CA LEU A 703 19.42 8.93 -4.37
C LEU A 703 20.51 9.00 -3.32
N ILE A 704 21.77 9.34 -3.71
CA ILE A 704 22.88 9.44 -2.76
C ILE A 704 22.69 10.62 -1.79
N TYR A 705 22.12 11.73 -2.25
CA TYR A 705 21.73 12.85 -1.40
C TYR A 705 20.73 12.40 -0.33
N THR A 706 19.67 11.71 -0.73
CA THR A 706 18.67 11.19 0.23
C THR A 706 19.31 10.24 1.22
N ALA A 707 20.18 9.32 0.78
CA ALA A 707 20.85 8.36 1.65
C ALA A 707 21.73 9.04 2.71
N VAL A 708 22.55 10.00 2.30
CA VAL A 708 23.44 10.75 3.20
C VAL A 708 22.64 11.53 4.23
N THR A 709 21.54 12.15 3.82
CA THR A 709 20.70 12.97 4.71
C THR A 709 19.88 12.15 5.72
N ARG A 710 19.91 10.80 5.66
CA ARG A 710 19.28 9.92 6.67
C ARG A 710 20.12 9.72 7.92
N ALA A 711 21.39 10.11 7.91
CA ALA A 711 22.28 9.94 9.06
C ALA A 711 22.23 11.16 10.00
N LYS A 712 22.08 10.88 11.30
CA LYS A 712 22.16 11.92 12.35
C LYS A 712 23.60 12.22 12.76
N SER A 713 24.38 11.16 13.02
CA SER A 713 25.70 11.29 13.65
C SER A 713 26.85 10.75 12.81
N CYS A 714 26.62 9.77 11.91
CA CYS A 714 27.69 9.23 11.10
C CYS A 714 27.18 8.60 9.80
N VAL A 715 27.83 8.92 8.69
CA VAL A 715 27.71 8.24 7.39
C VAL A 715 28.99 7.49 7.10
N CYS A 716 28.88 6.19 6.79
CA CYS A 716 29.97 5.37 6.29
C CYS A 716 29.66 4.90 4.86
N LEU A 717 30.42 5.39 3.90
CA LEU A 717 30.39 4.93 2.52
C LEU A 717 31.47 3.88 2.32
N VAL A 718 31.13 2.73 1.74
CA VAL A 718 32.07 1.63 1.52
C VAL A 718 32.02 1.24 0.04
N GLY A 719 33.13 1.42 -0.67
CA GLY A 719 33.16 1.08 -2.09
C GLY A 719 34.13 1.90 -2.93
N ILE A 720 33.72 2.26 -4.12
CA ILE A 720 34.52 2.86 -5.19
C ILE A 720 34.28 4.38 -5.25
N PRO A 721 35.28 5.23 -4.96
CA PRO A 721 35.14 6.68 -4.99
C PRO A 721 34.66 7.24 -6.33
N GLU A 722 35.13 6.64 -7.42
CA GLU A 722 34.77 7.04 -8.79
C GLU A 722 33.28 6.80 -9.08
N VAL A 723 32.69 5.75 -8.50
CA VAL A 723 31.25 5.46 -8.61
C VAL A 723 30.44 6.47 -7.79
N PHE A 724 30.93 6.84 -6.59
CA PHE A 724 30.30 7.89 -5.79
C PHE A 724 30.23 9.23 -6.57
N GLN A 725 31.37 9.64 -7.16
CA GLN A 725 31.39 10.89 -7.95
C GLN A 725 30.48 10.78 -9.18
N ALA A 726 30.46 9.62 -9.85
CA ALA A 726 29.54 9.41 -10.97
C ALA A 726 28.07 9.51 -10.57
N MET A 727 27.70 9.14 -9.32
CA MET A 727 26.36 9.37 -8.79
C MET A 727 26.08 10.86 -8.57
N VAL A 728 27.05 11.59 -8.01
CA VAL A 728 26.94 13.04 -7.81
C VAL A 728 26.78 13.79 -9.13
N ASP A 729 27.51 13.36 -10.17
CA ASP A 729 27.45 13.95 -11.50
C ASP A 729 26.17 13.56 -12.28
N ASN A 730 25.49 12.49 -11.83
CA ASN A 730 24.33 11.95 -12.54
C ASN A 730 23.04 12.69 -12.12
N GLU A 731 22.70 13.73 -12.86
CA GLU A 731 21.44 14.50 -12.72
C GLU A 731 20.24 13.83 -13.37
N VAL A 732 20.43 12.66 -13.98
CA VAL A 732 19.34 11.96 -14.65
C VAL A 732 18.32 11.57 -13.60
N GLU A 733 17.33 12.41 -13.41
CA GLU A 733 16.14 12.05 -12.67
C GLU A 733 15.33 11.05 -13.50
N GLN A 734 14.77 10.08 -12.85
CA GLN A 734 13.75 9.26 -13.50
C GLN A 734 12.65 10.21 -13.97
N LYS A 735 12.55 10.38 -15.28
CA LYS A 735 11.59 11.29 -15.89
C LYS A 735 10.19 10.92 -15.40
N ARG A 736 9.56 11.84 -14.71
CA ARG A 736 8.18 11.71 -14.26
C ARG A 736 7.31 12.61 -15.12
N TYR A 737 6.35 12.01 -15.75
CA TYR A 737 5.31 12.75 -16.43
C TYR A 737 4.24 13.13 -15.42
N SER A 738 4.24 14.41 -15.03
CA SER A 738 3.27 15.03 -14.12
C SER A 738 2.74 16.32 -14.75
N GLY A 739 1.45 16.53 -14.67
CA GLY A 739 0.79 17.69 -15.28
C GLY A 739 0.22 18.68 -14.26
N LEU A 740 0.44 18.50 -12.96
CA LEU A 740 -0.10 19.38 -11.93
C LEU A 740 0.36 20.84 -12.15
N LYS A 741 1.63 21.06 -12.48
CA LYS A 741 2.12 22.40 -12.86
C LYS A 741 1.28 23.05 -13.96
N ASP A 742 0.99 22.30 -15.02
CA ASP A 742 0.22 22.81 -16.16
C ASP A 742 -1.21 23.17 -15.73
N ARG A 743 -1.84 22.31 -14.88
CA ARG A 743 -3.20 22.58 -14.35
C ARG A 743 -3.23 23.82 -13.46
N ILE A 744 -2.22 24.03 -12.62
CA ILE A 744 -2.10 25.23 -11.78
C ILE A 744 -2.03 26.47 -12.68
N LEU A 745 -1.16 26.49 -13.70
CA LEU A 745 -0.99 27.63 -14.60
C LEU A 745 -2.23 27.90 -15.48
N GLU A 746 -2.95 26.87 -15.91
CA GLU A 746 -4.21 27.02 -16.65
C GLU A 746 -5.27 27.72 -15.81
N ILE A 747 -5.38 27.37 -14.52
CA ILE A 747 -6.35 27.99 -13.61
C ILE A 747 -5.94 29.43 -13.32
N ASP A 748 -4.66 29.67 -13.03
CA ASP A 748 -4.13 31.02 -12.78
C ASP A 748 -4.41 31.96 -13.95
N THR A 749 -4.12 31.53 -15.18
CA THR A 749 -4.42 32.28 -16.40
C THR A 749 -5.93 32.56 -16.54
N SER A 750 -6.78 31.60 -16.20
CA SER A 750 -8.23 31.74 -16.28
C SER A 750 -8.81 32.69 -15.25
N MET A 751 -8.19 32.82 -14.08
CA MET A 751 -8.55 33.77 -13.03
C MET A 751 -8.11 35.20 -13.36
N MET A 752 -6.95 35.39 -14.00
CA MET A 752 -6.48 36.69 -14.45
C MET A 752 -7.31 37.31 -15.59
N GLN A 753 -8.06 36.47 -16.33
CA GLN A 753 -8.93 36.94 -17.43
C GLN A 753 -10.37 37.29 -16.99
N LYS A 754 -10.73 37.00 -15.76
CA LYS A 754 -12.02 37.38 -15.13
C LYS A 754 -11.85 38.60 -14.25
#